data_991ca567eed0df162edf8e89aa6a65f9
#
_entry.id   991ca567eed0df162edf8e89aa6a65f9
#
_cell.length_a   1.000
_cell.length_b   1.000
_cell.length_c   1.000
_cell.angle_alpha   90.00
_cell.angle_beta   90.00
_cell.angle_gamma   90.00
#
_symmetry.space_group_name_H-M   'P 1'
#
loop_
_entity.id
_entity.type
_entity.pdbx_description
1 polymer ?
#
loop_
_entity_poly.entity_id
_entity_poly.type
_entity_poly.pdbx_seq_one_letter_code
_entity_poly.pdbx_strand_id
1 'polypeptide(L)'
;MLPLGTAVAVAVRNLGRVFSHQGALFVATQSVTSNQYNCDSKKMSSSTKVTREWHPPAADGAHTAPLMLYNSFVDEKVPFVPAAGSNSRQISWYACGPTVYDVAHMGHARNYLSFDIVRRVLEDYFGYNCLMVMNVTDVDDKIILRARRNYLLAQYKGSGKTADEVKAYAVKAIQDAIAKQHSKVAELHEQVSKAEAELQAMGDDKKQSFAQRKVNELEAAVKGEALKCKQAEEALADLEAFQLTGAPDQTDSLLALGGDYVSEALDRELGAAVTDPAVFRAHAAKYEREFLEDMDALGCRRPDVLTRVSEYMTEIIGYVQRILDNGMAYASNGSVYFDTQSFRVCGHTYGKLNPWAVGSAALAAEGESNFETSEKRSPQDFALWKTAKPGEPAWDSPWGMGRPGWHIECSAMASSIIGSRLDIHSGGEDLRFPHHDNELAQAEAYYHTDGCKQWVNYFLHCGHLHIEGLKMSKSLKNFVTIREALQTFNARQLRLMFVLQPWNKTMMYGEQSRAEMKAREAQLKNFFQNVEAAVRGLEINATEQRWHADEFELNNRILSTQTAVDQALRDNINTPAAMDAIADLIKAVNKYLEKKDAGAARPMLLRKAAAYVTRILSVFGIVDGPSDRTGFTEASTSAAANDEMGPRCLDVFAAFRDEIRAMAKSKTDHKDVAAACDRLRDQTLKDLGVQLEGTNGTVRWRLADLAAKPSDTTSRYLDALAAFRGEVCAMAVAAAEPREVLAACDRLRDQTLVELGVRLEDRPEGKAVWKLDDPAAMREEIAARAAVAASAARKKLEGAVDRKAKELEKLEGLAAMPSVQEALADKYSQFDSSNGEPTHDKEGKLLEGKAKDKARKDFEKAIKVREPLSKKLAEDPEALDKMRAEVEELRRQLEKLSA
;
A
#
# COMPACT_ATOMS: atom_id res chain seq x y z
N MET A 1 -38.84 -9.30 -18.34
CA MET A 1 -38.30 -9.53 -19.70
C MET A 1 -38.70 -8.35 -20.58
N LEU A 2 -37.82 -7.40 -20.72
CA LEU A 2 -37.89 -6.31 -21.72
C LEU A 2 -36.45 -6.25 -22.31
N PRO A 3 -36.31 -6.08 -23.62
CA PRO A 3 -35.08 -6.37 -24.31
C PRO A 3 -34.03 -5.25 -24.14
N LEU A 4 -32.84 -5.63 -23.74
CA LEU A 4 -31.63 -4.80 -23.59
C LEU A 4 -31.10 -4.14 -24.89
N GLY A 5 -31.83 -4.30 -26.02
CA GLY A 5 -31.40 -3.78 -27.31
C GLY A 5 -31.61 -2.28 -27.57
N THR A 6 -32.39 -1.60 -26.73
CA THR A 6 -32.79 -0.17 -26.99
C THR A 6 -31.87 0.86 -26.32
N ALA A 7 -31.10 0.51 -25.31
CA ALA A 7 -30.21 1.45 -24.60
C ALA A 7 -28.89 1.73 -25.34
N VAL A 8 -28.34 0.74 -26.03
CA VAL A 8 -27.10 0.89 -26.83
C VAL A 8 -27.37 1.70 -28.12
N ALA A 9 -28.55 1.54 -28.72
CA ALA A 9 -28.92 2.29 -29.92
C ALA A 9 -29.13 3.79 -29.66
N VAL A 10 -29.47 4.19 -28.43
CA VAL A 10 -29.63 5.59 -28.03
C VAL A 10 -28.29 6.28 -27.77
N ALA A 11 -27.32 5.58 -27.20
CA ALA A 11 -25.98 6.11 -26.96
C ALA A 11 -25.23 6.35 -28.28
N VAL A 12 -25.33 5.42 -29.24
CA VAL A 12 -24.69 5.56 -30.57
C VAL A 12 -25.36 6.64 -31.42
N ARG A 13 -26.68 6.86 -31.28
CA ARG A 13 -27.37 7.96 -31.97
C ARG A 13 -27.05 9.35 -31.41
N ASN A 14 -26.70 9.48 -30.14
CA ASN A 14 -26.27 10.76 -29.55
C ASN A 14 -24.82 11.11 -29.89
N LEU A 15 -23.92 10.14 -30.04
CA LEU A 15 -22.56 10.35 -30.51
C LEU A 15 -22.51 10.76 -32.00
N GLY A 16 -23.37 10.18 -32.84
CA GLY A 16 -23.47 10.57 -34.26
C GLY A 16 -24.03 11.99 -34.52
N ARG A 17 -24.72 12.61 -33.57
CA ARG A 17 -25.19 13.99 -33.69
C ARG A 17 -24.18 15.07 -33.30
N VAL A 18 -23.14 14.75 -32.55
CA VAL A 18 -22.07 15.69 -32.17
C VAL A 18 -21.03 15.84 -33.31
N PHE A 19 -20.89 14.83 -34.17
CA PHE A 19 -19.90 14.83 -35.26
C PHE A 19 -20.44 15.25 -36.64
N SER A 20 -21.72 15.61 -36.80
CA SER A 20 -22.32 15.92 -38.10
C SER A 20 -22.40 17.41 -38.49
N HIS A 21 -21.72 18.30 -37.77
CA HIS A 21 -21.78 19.74 -38.05
C HIS A 21 -20.40 20.40 -38.16
N GLN A 22 -19.53 19.89 -38.99
CA GLN A 22 -18.53 20.70 -39.70
C GLN A 22 -17.72 19.79 -40.64
N GLY A 23 -18.06 19.79 -41.89
CA GLY A 23 -17.27 19.10 -42.89
C GLY A 23 -17.92 19.13 -44.27
N ALA A 24 -18.08 20.28 -44.85
CA ALA A 24 -18.37 20.39 -46.25
C ALA A 24 -17.23 21.04 -47.02
N LEU A 25 -16.77 20.33 -48.03
CA LEU A 25 -16.02 20.71 -49.21
C LEU A 25 -14.60 21.24 -49.08
N PHE A 26 -13.63 20.43 -49.55
CA PHE A 26 -12.86 20.78 -50.76
C PHE A 26 -12.25 19.48 -51.34
N VAL A 27 -12.77 19.07 -52.49
CA VAL A 27 -12.14 18.06 -53.37
C VAL A 27 -11.21 18.85 -54.28
N ALA A 28 -9.92 18.72 -54.10
CA ALA A 28 -8.92 19.14 -55.08
C ALA A 28 -8.18 17.90 -55.59
N THR A 29 -8.49 17.51 -56.79
CA THR A 29 -7.78 16.51 -57.55
C THR A 29 -6.36 17.01 -57.87
N GLN A 30 -5.32 16.40 -57.30
CA GLN A 30 -3.97 16.48 -57.84
C GLN A 30 -3.49 15.09 -58.26
N SER A 31 -3.12 14.98 -59.51
CA SER A 31 -2.50 13.84 -60.17
C SER A 31 -1.19 13.48 -59.53
N VAL A 32 -1.07 12.28 -59.06
CA VAL A 32 0.20 11.71 -58.58
C VAL A 32 0.99 11.14 -59.74
N THR A 33 2.07 11.77 -60.09
CA THR A 33 3.11 11.21 -60.98
C THR A 33 3.97 10.21 -60.23
N SER A 34 4.10 9.06 -60.79
CA SER A 34 4.94 7.93 -60.32
C SER A 34 6.41 8.35 -60.28
N ASN A 35 6.99 8.46 -59.08
CA ASN A 35 8.43 8.55 -58.89
C ASN A 35 8.96 7.17 -58.50
N GLN A 36 9.73 6.56 -59.37
CA GLN A 36 10.55 5.38 -59.11
C GLN A 36 11.65 5.74 -58.12
N TYR A 37 11.68 5.12 -56.95
CA TYR A 37 12.82 5.27 -56.03
C TYR A 37 13.91 4.25 -56.41
N ASN A 38 15.04 4.80 -56.86
CA ASN A 38 16.32 4.12 -56.96
C ASN A 38 16.92 3.91 -55.58
N CYS A 39 17.20 2.66 -55.26
CA CYS A 39 17.85 2.29 -54.02
C CYS A 39 19.36 2.30 -54.19
N ASP A 40 20.02 3.38 -53.74
CA ASP A 40 21.48 3.47 -53.62
C ASP A 40 21.97 2.79 -52.36
N SER A 41 22.66 1.70 -52.48
CA SER A 41 23.37 0.97 -51.44
C SER A 41 24.59 1.75 -50.94
N LYS A 42 24.42 2.61 -49.91
CA LYS A 42 25.54 3.15 -49.14
C LYS A 42 25.87 2.30 -47.93
N LYS A 43 27.13 1.85 -47.89
CA LYS A 43 27.74 1.09 -46.78
C LYS A 43 27.51 1.81 -45.43
N MET A 44 26.87 1.12 -44.49
CA MET A 44 26.77 1.55 -43.11
C MET A 44 28.09 1.26 -42.36
N SER A 45 28.78 2.30 -41.94
CA SER A 45 29.87 2.23 -40.98
C SER A 45 29.34 2.49 -39.58
N SER A 46 29.63 1.59 -38.68
CA SER A 46 29.78 1.65 -37.22
C SER A 46 29.13 2.73 -36.36
N SER A 47 28.43 2.27 -35.32
CA SER A 47 28.05 2.97 -34.07
C SER A 47 27.03 4.08 -34.22
N THR A 48 25.79 3.73 -34.42
CA THR A 48 24.68 4.64 -34.13
C THR A 48 23.99 4.24 -32.84
N LYS A 49 23.93 5.17 -31.89
CA LYS A 49 22.89 5.15 -30.85
C LYS A 49 21.57 4.86 -31.56
N VAL A 50 20.87 3.80 -31.18
CA VAL A 50 19.49 3.58 -31.64
C VAL A 50 18.67 4.73 -31.05
N THR A 51 18.52 5.81 -31.81
CA THR A 51 17.58 6.89 -31.47
C THR A 51 16.19 6.34 -31.77
N ARG A 52 15.42 6.16 -30.72
CA ARG A 52 13.98 5.80 -30.85
C ARG A 52 13.30 6.96 -31.58
N GLU A 53 12.71 6.68 -32.74
CA GLU A 53 12.04 7.68 -33.56
C GLU A 53 10.64 7.92 -32.99
N TRP A 54 10.51 8.97 -32.14
CA TRP A 54 9.24 9.45 -31.62
C TRP A 54 8.94 10.84 -32.21
N HIS A 55 7.73 11.01 -32.74
CA HIS A 55 7.25 12.26 -33.30
C HIS A 55 6.31 12.94 -32.31
N PRO A 56 6.74 14.01 -31.62
CA PRO A 56 5.88 14.72 -30.68
C PRO A 56 4.68 15.35 -31.42
N PRO A 57 3.47 15.34 -30.83
CA PRO A 57 2.35 16.11 -31.34
C PRO A 57 2.68 17.60 -31.43
N ALA A 58 2.12 18.30 -32.42
CA ALA A 58 2.36 19.71 -32.61
C ALA A 58 1.87 20.55 -31.41
N ALA A 59 2.77 21.32 -30.80
CA ALA A 59 2.45 22.24 -29.71
C ALA A 59 2.27 23.66 -30.27
N ASP A 60 1.04 24.18 -30.28
CA ASP A 60 0.76 25.59 -30.51
C ASP A 60 1.11 26.38 -29.24
N GLY A 61 2.01 27.33 -29.30
CA GLY A 61 2.67 28.07 -28.23
C GLY A 61 1.79 28.34 -26.98
N ALA A 62 1.80 27.45 -26.01
CA ALA A 62 1.04 27.57 -24.77
C ALA A 62 1.86 28.32 -23.70
N HIS A 63 1.27 29.36 -23.10
CA HIS A 63 1.89 30.21 -22.07
C HIS A 63 1.90 29.60 -20.65
N THR A 64 1.39 28.38 -20.46
CA THR A 64 1.38 27.68 -19.14
C THR A 64 2.41 26.56 -19.11
N ALA A 65 3.00 26.31 -17.93
CA ALA A 65 3.91 25.19 -17.73
C ALA A 65 3.26 23.87 -18.18
N PRO A 66 3.89 23.10 -19.07
CA PRO A 66 3.28 21.90 -19.63
C PRO A 66 3.14 20.81 -18.56
N LEU A 67 2.14 19.95 -18.73
CA LEU A 67 2.10 18.65 -18.04
C LEU A 67 3.18 17.76 -18.66
N MET A 68 4.11 17.27 -17.85
CA MET A 68 5.12 16.31 -18.27
C MET A 68 4.65 14.91 -17.93
N LEU A 69 4.72 13.96 -18.87
CA LEU A 69 4.44 12.54 -18.62
C LEU A 69 5.65 11.70 -19.03
N TYR A 70 5.97 10.69 -18.21
CA TYR A 70 6.96 9.69 -18.58
C TYR A 70 6.38 8.83 -19.69
N ASN A 71 7.02 8.92 -20.86
CA ASN A 71 6.64 8.16 -22.05
C ASN A 71 7.63 7.02 -22.27
N SER A 72 7.16 5.78 -22.10
CA SER A 72 7.99 4.60 -22.32
C SER A 72 8.47 4.44 -23.77
N PHE A 73 7.90 5.19 -24.70
CA PHE A 73 8.36 5.23 -26.08
C PHE A 73 9.78 5.77 -26.20
N VAL A 74 10.13 6.77 -25.38
CA VAL A 74 11.44 7.41 -25.36
C VAL A 74 12.20 7.22 -24.05
N ASP A 75 11.57 6.62 -23.03
CA ASP A 75 12.08 6.46 -21.65
C ASP A 75 12.42 7.78 -20.94
N GLU A 76 11.70 8.85 -21.27
CA GLU A 76 11.91 10.18 -20.72
C GLU A 76 10.57 10.85 -20.40
N LYS A 77 10.62 11.88 -19.53
CA LYS A 77 9.46 12.76 -19.30
C LYS A 77 9.39 13.75 -20.48
N VAL A 78 8.25 13.75 -21.13
CA VAL A 78 7.98 14.62 -22.28
C VAL A 78 6.71 15.46 -22.06
N PRO A 79 6.60 16.64 -22.70
CA PRO A 79 5.36 17.41 -22.62
C PRO A 79 4.17 16.61 -23.16
N PHE A 80 3.07 16.61 -22.42
CA PHE A 80 1.83 15.97 -22.84
C PHE A 80 1.01 16.93 -23.70
N VAL A 81 0.78 16.54 -24.94
CA VAL A 81 -0.04 17.30 -25.92
C VAL A 81 -1.04 16.31 -26.54
N PRO A 82 -2.36 16.53 -26.43
CA PRO A 82 -3.35 15.70 -27.10
C PRO A 82 -3.16 15.70 -28.64
N ALA A 83 -3.51 14.58 -29.29
CA ALA A 83 -3.42 14.43 -30.75
C ALA A 83 -4.26 15.47 -31.51
N ALA A 84 -5.34 15.95 -30.90
CA ALA A 84 -6.22 17.00 -31.44
C ALA A 84 -5.64 18.43 -31.25
N GLY A 85 -4.40 18.57 -30.75
CA GLY A 85 -3.71 19.83 -30.53
C GLY A 85 -3.65 20.28 -29.07
N SER A 86 -2.72 21.20 -28.75
CA SER A 86 -2.42 21.68 -27.40
C SER A 86 -3.60 22.36 -26.69
N ASN A 87 -4.56 22.90 -27.45
CA ASN A 87 -5.78 23.50 -26.90
C ASN A 87 -6.92 22.50 -26.67
N SER A 88 -6.77 21.25 -27.14
CA SER A 88 -7.79 20.21 -26.94
C SER A 88 -7.79 19.74 -25.49
N ARG A 89 -8.98 19.47 -24.98
CA ARG A 89 -9.18 18.79 -23.71
C ARG A 89 -9.65 17.34 -23.89
N GLN A 90 -9.79 16.88 -25.14
CA GLN A 90 -10.18 15.51 -25.47
C GLN A 90 -8.94 14.63 -25.52
N ILE A 91 -8.98 13.52 -24.86
CA ILE A 91 -7.91 12.49 -24.79
C ILE A 91 -8.53 11.13 -25.11
N SER A 92 -7.93 10.42 -26.05
CA SER A 92 -8.20 9.01 -26.30
C SER A 92 -7.24 8.14 -25.51
N TRP A 93 -7.76 7.19 -24.73
CA TRP A 93 -6.95 6.33 -23.88
C TRP A 93 -7.39 4.88 -24.04
N TYR A 94 -6.47 4.00 -24.47
CA TYR A 94 -6.67 2.56 -24.46
C TYR A 94 -5.84 1.92 -23.36
N ALA A 95 -6.47 1.12 -22.52
CA ALA A 95 -5.81 0.39 -21.44
C ALA A 95 -5.96 -1.12 -21.66
N CYS A 96 -4.85 -1.85 -21.68
CA CYS A 96 -4.91 -3.30 -21.70
C CYS A 96 -5.55 -3.81 -20.42
N GLY A 97 -6.65 -4.53 -20.58
CA GLY A 97 -7.45 -5.11 -19.51
C GLY A 97 -6.94 -6.49 -19.09
N PRO A 98 -7.68 -7.19 -18.21
CA PRO A 98 -7.27 -8.48 -17.70
C PRO A 98 -7.52 -9.61 -18.71
N THR A 99 -6.66 -10.63 -18.67
CA THR A 99 -6.99 -11.97 -19.16
C THR A 99 -7.74 -12.71 -18.06
N VAL A 100 -9.02 -13.02 -18.28
CA VAL A 100 -9.94 -13.50 -17.24
C VAL A 100 -9.89 -15.03 -17.07
N TYR A 101 -8.72 -15.55 -16.69
CA TYR A 101 -8.52 -16.97 -16.46
C TYR A 101 -8.56 -17.39 -14.99
N ASP A 102 -8.42 -16.45 -14.05
CA ASP A 102 -8.37 -16.70 -12.61
C ASP A 102 -8.58 -15.40 -11.80
N VAL A 103 -8.72 -15.49 -10.45
CA VAL A 103 -8.95 -14.37 -9.54
C VAL A 103 -7.95 -13.22 -9.71
N ALA A 104 -8.41 -11.99 -9.46
CA ALA A 104 -7.54 -10.83 -9.46
C ALA A 104 -6.69 -10.75 -8.17
N HIS A 105 -5.47 -10.23 -8.28
CA HIS A 105 -4.54 -10.07 -7.15
C HIS A 105 -4.01 -8.64 -7.05
N MET A 106 -3.30 -8.33 -5.97
CA MET A 106 -2.77 -6.99 -5.69
C MET A 106 -1.84 -6.44 -6.79
N GLY A 107 -1.20 -7.30 -7.60
CA GLY A 107 -0.48 -6.87 -8.80
C GLY A 107 -1.41 -6.22 -9.84
N HIS A 108 -2.61 -6.78 -10.07
CA HIS A 108 -3.64 -6.17 -10.90
C HIS A 108 -4.16 -4.87 -10.27
N ALA A 109 -4.43 -4.87 -8.94
CA ALA A 109 -4.82 -3.67 -8.22
C ALA A 109 -3.80 -2.54 -8.39
N ARG A 110 -2.49 -2.84 -8.33
CA ARG A 110 -1.42 -1.86 -8.57
C ARG A 110 -1.55 -1.20 -9.93
N ASN A 111 -1.80 -1.98 -10.98
CA ASN A 111 -1.94 -1.45 -12.34
C ASN A 111 -3.19 -0.58 -12.49
N TYR A 112 -4.37 -1.13 -12.21
CA TYR A 112 -5.64 -0.45 -12.47
C TYR A 112 -5.91 0.72 -11.53
N LEU A 113 -5.57 0.60 -10.23
CA LEU A 113 -5.68 1.69 -9.28
C LEU A 113 -4.72 2.85 -9.59
N SER A 114 -3.49 2.53 -10.05
CA SER A 114 -2.54 3.57 -10.46
C SER A 114 -3.06 4.35 -11.66
N PHE A 115 -3.62 3.68 -12.67
CA PHE A 115 -4.19 4.36 -13.82
C PHE A 115 -5.51 5.06 -13.50
N ASP A 116 -6.33 4.56 -12.57
CA ASP A 116 -7.48 5.30 -12.07
C ASP A 116 -7.05 6.64 -11.40
N ILE A 117 -5.98 6.62 -10.60
CA ILE A 117 -5.41 7.84 -10.00
C ILE A 117 -4.92 8.79 -11.09
N VAL A 118 -4.16 8.29 -12.08
CA VAL A 118 -3.69 9.10 -13.22
C VAL A 118 -4.87 9.69 -13.99
N ARG A 119 -5.90 8.89 -14.31
CA ARG A 119 -7.12 9.34 -14.98
C ARG A 119 -7.83 10.43 -14.18
N ARG A 120 -8.03 10.24 -12.89
CA ARG A 120 -8.65 11.24 -12.00
C ARG A 120 -7.86 12.56 -11.98
N VAL A 121 -6.54 12.51 -11.94
CA VAL A 121 -5.71 13.71 -11.99
C VAL A 121 -5.87 14.42 -13.35
N LEU A 122 -5.91 13.68 -14.45
CA LEU A 122 -6.14 14.28 -15.78
C LEU A 122 -7.54 14.89 -15.87
N GLU A 123 -8.58 14.20 -15.43
CA GLU A 123 -9.99 14.66 -15.51
C GLU A 123 -10.31 15.73 -14.46
N ASP A 124 -10.11 15.43 -13.14
CA ASP A 124 -10.62 16.25 -12.04
C ASP A 124 -9.69 17.40 -11.66
N TYR A 125 -8.39 17.31 -11.96
CA TYR A 125 -7.42 18.37 -11.66
C TYR A 125 -7.08 19.22 -12.89
N PHE A 126 -6.69 18.58 -14.00
CA PHE A 126 -6.31 19.28 -15.23
C PHE A 126 -7.49 19.56 -16.16
N GLY A 127 -8.66 18.96 -15.94
CA GLY A 127 -9.88 19.22 -16.71
C GLY A 127 -9.87 18.62 -18.12
N TYR A 128 -9.14 17.53 -18.34
CA TYR A 128 -9.24 16.76 -19.58
C TYR A 128 -10.53 15.92 -19.60
N ASN A 129 -11.01 15.59 -20.78
CA ASN A 129 -12.11 14.64 -21.00
C ASN A 129 -11.54 13.39 -21.65
N CYS A 130 -11.38 12.31 -20.87
CA CYS A 130 -10.77 11.07 -21.31
C CYS A 130 -11.82 10.10 -21.84
N LEU A 131 -11.73 9.72 -23.12
CA LEU A 131 -12.42 8.53 -23.62
C LEU A 131 -11.55 7.31 -23.30
N MET A 132 -11.85 6.62 -22.20
CA MET A 132 -11.11 5.44 -21.77
C MET A 132 -11.75 4.17 -22.27
N VAL A 133 -11.04 3.46 -23.13
CA VAL A 133 -11.40 2.13 -23.64
C VAL A 133 -10.55 1.09 -22.95
N MET A 134 -11.17 0.01 -22.48
CA MET A 134 -10.46 -1.14 -21.90
C MET A 134 -11.00 -2.43 -22.50
N ASN A 135 -10.11 -3.38 -22.78
CA ASN A 135 -10.53 -4.71 -23.19
C ASN A 135 -10.67 -5.66 -22.01
N VAL A 136 -11.36 -6.76 -22.27
CA VAL A 136 -11.28 -8.00 -21.49
C VAL A 136 -10.88 -9.10 -22.47
N THR A 137 -9.76 -9.75 -22.22
CA THR A 137 -9.35 -10.94 -22.95
C THR A 137 -10.10 -12.13 -22.37
N ASP A 138 -11.17 -12.55 -23.07
CA ASP A 138 -12.07 -13.65 -22.71
C ASP A 138 -11.81 -14.92 -23.58
N VAL A 139 -10.86 -14.85 -24.51
CA VAL A 139 -10.38 -15.95 -25.36
C VAL A 139 -8.85 -15.95 -25.38
N ASP A 140 -8.21 -16.90 -24.69
CA ASP A 140 -6.75 -16.99 -24.57
C ASP A 140 -6.33 -18.41 -24.16
N ASP A 141 -5.09 -18.80 -24.45
CA ASP A 141 -4.52 -20.11 -24.09
C ASP A 141 -4.63 -20.42 -22.60
N LYS A 142 -4.41 -19.41 -21.73
CA LYS A 142 -4.48 -19.55 -20.27
C LYS A 142 -5.92 -19.80 -19.80
N ILE A 143 -6.90 -19.16 -20.47
CA ILE A 143 -8.32 -19.36 -20.19
C ILE A 143 -8.74 -20.78 -20.56
N ILE A 144 -8.36 -21.22 -21.78
CA ILE A 144 -8.67 -22.57 -22.28
C ILE A 144 -8.12 -23.63 -21.34
N LEU A 145 -6.84 -23.51 -20.98
CA LEU A 145 -6.16 -24.43 -20.09
C LEU A 145 -6.82 -24.47 -18.69
N ARG A 146 -7.07 -23.30 -18.10
CA ARG A 146 -7.63 -23.22 -16.74
C ARG A 146 -9.08 -23.69 -16.69
N ALA A 147 -9.88 -23.34 -17.69
CA ALA A 147 -11.26 -23.80 -17.80
C ALA A 147 -11.36 -25.33 -17.89
N ARG A 148 -10.52 -25.97 -18.76
CA ARG A 148 -10.45 -27.42 -18.86
C ARG A 148 -10.05 -28.06 -17.55
N ARG A 149 -8.98 -27.57 -16.91
CA ARG A 149 -8.48 -28.08 -15.63
C ARG A 149 -9.55 -28.00 -14.54
N ASN A 150 -10.24 -26.88 -14.42
CA ASN A 150 -11.29 -26.70 -13.43
C ASN A 150 -12.50 -27.62 -13.73
N TYR A 151 -12.88 -27.75 -14.99
CA TYR A 151 -13.97 -28.62 -15.42
C TYR A 151 -13.66 -30.09 -15.12
N LEU A 152 -12.47 -30.57 -15.53
CA LEU A 152 -12.03 -31.94 -15.29
C LEU A 152 -11.89 -32.26 -13.80
N LEU A 153 -11.37 -31.30 -13.01
CA LEU A 153 -11.27 -31.45 -11.56
C LEU A 153 -12.64 -31.56 -10.90
N ALA A 154 -13.61 -30.76 -11.37
CA ALA A 154 -14.99 -30.84 -10.86
C ALA A 154 -15.65 -32.19 -11.22
N GLN A 155 -15.44 -32.69 -12.43
CA GLN A 155 -15.90 -34.01 -12.84
C GLN A 155 -15.22 -35.14 -12.02
N TYR A 156 -13.91 -35.00 -11.79
CA TYR A 156 -13.14 -35.98 -11.00
C TYR A 156 -13.69 -36.03 -9.55
N LYS A 157 -13.97 -34.86 -8.96
CA LYS A 157 -14.61 -34.75 -7.64
C LYS A 157 -15.97 -35.45 -7.58
N GLY A 158 -16.78 -35.30 -8.65
CA GLY A 158 -18.10 -35.92 -8.75
C GLY A 158 -18.08 -37.41 -9.17
N SER A 159 -16.91 -38.01 -9.42
CA SER A 159 -16.81 -39.38 -9.98
C SER A 159 -17.00 -40.52 -8.98
N GLY A 160 -17.27 -40.20 -7.68
CA GLY A 160 -17.50 -41.20 -6.64
C GLY A 160 -16.27 -41.99 -6.20
N LYS A 161 -15.06 -41.52 -6.52
CA LYS A 161 -13.80 -42.14 -6.11
C LYS A 161 -13.60 -42.09 -4.61
N THR A 162 -12.96 -43.11 -4.06
CA THR A 162 -12.64 -43.15 -2.63
C THR A 162 -11.52 -42.17 -2.28
N ALA A 163 -11.46 -41.78 -1.01
CA ALA A 163 -10.41 -40.88 -0.54
C ALA A 163 -8.99 -41.48 -0.74
N ASP A 164 -8.84 -42.82 -0.62
CA ASP A 164 -7.59 -43.53 -0.89
C ASP A 164 -7.15 -43.38 -2.38
N GLU A 165 -8.09 -43.57 -3.31
CA GLU A 165 -7.81 -43.40 -4.74
C GLU A 165 -7.44 -41.97 -5.09
N VAL A 166 -8.14 -40.99 -4.50
CA VAL A 166 -7.83 -39.57 -4.70
C VAL A 166 -6.45 -39.21 -4.14
N LYS A 167 -6.13 -39.70 -2.92
CA LYS A 167 -4.81 -39.50 -2.30
C LYS A 167 -3.70 -40.10 -3.15
N ALA A 168 -3.84 -41.37 -3.58
CA ALA A 168 -2.85 -42.04 -4.41
C ALA A 168 -2.61 -41.31 -5.75
N TYR A 169 -3.69 -40.85 -6.41
CA TYR A 169 -3.56 -40.13 -7.66
C TYR A 169 -2.91 -38.76 -7.47
N ALA A 170 -3.25 -38.04 -6.41
CA ALA A 170 -2.66 -36.73 -6.09
C ALA A 170 -1.16 -36.86 -5.76
N VAL A 171 -0.76 -37.82 -4.94
CA VAL A 171 0.65 -38.10 -4.63
C VAL A 171 1.46 -38.36 -5.91
N LYS A 172 0.96 -39.21 -6.80
CA LYS A 172 1.60 -39.47 -8.07
C LYS A 172 1.74 -38.21 -8.93
N ALA A 173 0.66 -37.44 -9.07
CA ALA A 173 0.66 -36.19 -9.84
C ALA A 173 1.67 -35.16 -9.31
N ILE A 174 1.84 -35.06 -7.99
CA ILE A 174 2.82 -34.16 -7.38
C ILE A 174 4.25 -34.70 -7.61
N GLN A 175 4.50 -35.98 -7.45
CA GLN A 175 5.81 -36.58 -7.71
C GLN A 175 6.26 -36.35 -9.15
N ASP A 176 5.35 -36.53 -10.12
CA ASP A 176 5.63 -36.26 -11.54
C ASP A 176 5.95 -34.76 -11.77
N ALA A 177 5.23 -33.86 -11.07
CA ALA A 177 5.47 -32.42 -11.14
C ALA A 177 6.83 -32.03 -10.55
N ILE A 178 7.22 -32.61 -9.40
CA ILE A 178 8.54 -32.40 -8.77
C ILE A 178 9.65 -32.83 -9.72
N ALA A 179 9.56 -34.03 -10.30
CA ALA A 179 10.57 -34.52 -11.22
C ALA A 179 10.76 -33.57 -12.43
N LYS A 180 9.65 -33.11 -13.02
CA LYS A 180 9.66 -32.14 -14.13
C LYS A 180 10.31 -30.82 -13.72
N GLN A 181 10.00 -30.35 -12.50
CA GLN A 181 10.50 -29.08 -12.01
C GLN A 181 12.01 -29.14 -11.71
N HIS A 182 12.52 -30.24 -11.15
CA HIS A 182 13.95 -30.44 -10.95
C HIS A 182 14.73 -30.40 -12.26
N SER A 183 14.21 -31.07 -13.31
CA SER A 183 14.83 -31.02 -14.64
C SER A 183 14.94 -29.59 -15.15
N LYS A 184 13.88 -28.82 -15.02
CA LYS A 184 13.84 -27.41 -15.46
C LYS A 184 14.79 -26.50 -14.68
N VAL A 185 14.90 -26.70 -13.37
CA VAL A 185 15.87 -25.98 -12.53
C VAL A 185 17.31 -26.31 -12.97
N ALA A 186 17.61 -27.56 -13.25
CA ALA A 186 18.93 -27.97 -13.74
C ALA A 186 19.29 -27.32 -15.08
N GLU A 187 18.34 -27.32 -16.03
CA GLU A 187 18.49 -26.66 -17.35
C GLU A 187 18.75 -25.15 -17.21
N LEU A 188 18.02 -24.47 -16.30
CA LEU A 188 18.23 -23.04 -16.04
C LEU A 188 19.58 -22.74 -15.40
N HIS A 189 20.06 -23.59 -14.49
CA HIS A 189 21.40 -23.45 -13.92
C HIS A 189 22.49 -23.57 -14.98
N GLU A 190 22.32 -24.49 -15.95
CA GLU A 190 23.26 -24.61 -17.08
C GLU A 190 23.24 -23.33 -17.94
N GLN A 191 22.06 -22.73 -18.16
CA GLN A 191 21.92 -21.46 -18.90
C GLN A 191 22.57 -20.30 -18.16
N VAL A 192 22.41 -20.21 -16.81
CA VAL A 192 23.08 -19.21 -15.97
C VAL A 192 24.57 -19.33 -16.12
N SER A 193 25.14 -20.55 -15.94
CA SER A 193 26.57 -20.80 -16.05
C SER A 193 27.14 -20.41 -17.42
N LYS A 194 26.39 -20.66 -18.51
CA LYS A 194 26.77 -20.21 -19.87
C LYS A 194 26.75 -18.70 -19.99
N ALA A 195 25.71 -18.03 -19.46
CA ALA A 195 25.57 -16.56 -19.51
C ALA A 195 26.65 -15.87 -18.67
N GLU A 196 27.02 -16.42 -17.52
CA GLU A 196 28.13 -15.92 -16.68
C GLU A 196 29.48 -16.05 -17.39
N ALA A 197 29.74 -17.19 -18.07
CA ALA A 197 30.93 -17.39 -18.86
C ALA A 197 31.01 -16.38 -20.04
N GLU A 198 29.90 -16.15 -20.74
CA GLU A 198 29.79 -15.12 -21.77
C GLU A 198 30.09 -13.72 -21.20
N LEU A 199 29.55 -13.38 -20.02
CA LEU A 199 29.79 -12.10 -19.34
C LEU A 199 31.28 -11.89 -19.00
N GLN A 200 31.94 -12.93 -18.45
CA GLN A 200 33.35 -12.87 -18.11
C GLN A 200 34.28 -12.73 -19.34
N ALA A 201 33.85 -13.24 -20.49
CA ALA A 201 34.61 -13.15 -21.74
C ALA A 201 34.48 -11.78 -22.44
N MET A 202 33.56 -10.90 -21.99
CA MET A 202 33.30 -9.60 -22.62
C MET A 202 34.17 -8.49 -22.04
N GLY A 203 34.89 -7.77 -22.92
CA GLY A 203 35.76 -6.63 -22.56
C GLY A 203 35.16 -5.23 -22.75
N ASP A 204 33.87 -5.10 -23.09
CA ASP A 204 33.20 -3.85 -23.43
C ASP A 204 32.12 -3.51 -22.39
N ASP A 205 32.28 -2.43 -21.63
CA ASP A 205 31.41 -2.01 -20.52
C ASP A 205 29.90 -1.95 -20.86
N LYS A 206 29.55 -1.56 -22.08
CA LYS A 206 28.14 -1.48 -22.51
C LYS A 206 27.54 -2.84 -22.79
N LYS A 207 28.31 -3.75 -23.32
CA LYS A 207 27.87 -5.15 -23.57
C LYS A 207 27.81 -5.93 -22.24
N GLN A 208 28.70 -5.61 -21.28
CA GLN A 208 28.69 -6.19 -19.95
C GLN A 208 27.37 -5.87 -19.20
N SER A 209 26.85 -4.64 -19.29
CA SER A 209 25.60 -4.28 -18.60
C SER A 209 24.38 -5.07 -19.14
N PHE A 210 24.38 -5.42 -20.41
CA PHE A 210 23.32 -6.25 -21.02
C PHE A 210 23.47 -7.73 -20.62
N ALA A 211 24.70 -8.25 -20.69
CA ALA A 211 24.99 -9.62 -20.26
C ALA A 211 24.67 -9.82 -18.77
N GLN A 212 24.99 -8.83 -17.92
CA GLN A 212 24.63 -8.85 -16.51
C GLN A 212 23.10 -8.89 -16.28
N ARG A 213 22.32 -8.14 -17.07
CA ARG A 213 20.85 -8.22 -16.98
C ARG A 213 20.34 -9.60 -17.35
N LYS A 214 20.88 -10.22 -18.40
CA LYS A 214 20.53 -11.59 -18.81
C LYS A 214 20.82 -12.58 -17.68
N VAL A 215 21.97 -12.48 -17.03
CA VAL A 215 22.33 -13.31 -15.87
C VAL A 215 21.31 -13.11 -14.74
N ASN A 216 21.02 -11.87 -14.37
CA ASN A 216 20.06 -11.56 -13.29
C ASN A 216 18.64 -12.08 -13.61
N GLU A 217 18.20 -12.03 -14.87
CA GLU A 217 16.92 -12.57 -15.31
C GLU A 217 16.88 -14.11 -15.20
N LEU A 218 17.95 -14.79 -15.63
CA LEU A 218 18.08 -16.25 -15.50
C LEU A 218 18.16 -16.69 -14.03
N GLU A 219 18.88 -15.97 -13.18
CA GLU A 219 18.91 -16.23 -11.73
C GLU A 219 17.52 -16.05 -11.09
N ALA A 220 16.77 -15.01 -11.48
CA ALA A 220 15.40 -14.82 -11.02
C ALA A 220 14.48 -15.96 -11.47
N ALA A 221 14.67 -16.47 -12.70
CA ALA A 221 13.93 -17.63 -13.20
C ALA A 221 14.28 -18.91 -12.41
N VAL A 222 15.56 -19.16 -12.10
CA VAL A 222 15.99 -20.26 -11.24
C VAL A 222 15.31 -20.18 -9.86
N LYS A 223 15.34 -19.02 -9.21
CA LYS A 223 14.67 -18.80 -7.91
C LYS A 223 13.18 -19.07 -7.99
N GLY A 224 12.52 -18.63 -9.07
CA GLY A 224 11.10 -18.87 -9.30
C GLY A 224 10.77 -20.36 -9.45
N GLU A 225 11.56 -21.10 -10.24
CA GLU A 225 11.32 -22.54 -10.44
C GLU A 225 11.70 -23.37 -9.20
N ALA A 226 12.74 -22.98 -8.47
CA ALA A 226 13.09 -23.60 -7.18
C ALA A 226 11.98 -23.40 -6.13
N LEU A 227 11.33 -22.22 -6.11
CA LEU A 227 10.18 -21.96 -5.23
C LEU A 227 9.00 -22.91 -5.57
N LYS A 228 8.70 -23.13 -6.84
CA LYS A 228 7.65 -24.06 -7.28
C LYS A 228 7.97 -25.50 -6.86
N CYS A 229 9.24 -25.89 -6.94
CA CYS A 229 9.69 -27.21 -6.50
C CYS A 229 9.44 -27.39 -5.00
N LYS A 230 9.86 -26.42 -4.18
CA LYS A 230 9.65 -26.42 -2.74
C LYS A 230 8.16 -26.49 -2.38
N GLN A 231 7.30 -25.70 -3.05
CA GLN A 231 5.85 -25.75 -2.85
C GLN A 231 5.24 -27.12 -3.19
N ALA A 232 5.74 -27.78 -4.23
CA ALA A 232 5.30 -29.13 -4.58
C ALA A 232 5.76 -30.16 -3.54
N GLU A 233 6.98 -30.05 -3.02
CA GLU A 233 7.50 -30.89 -1.95
C GLU A 233 6.72 -30.71 -0.63
N GLU A 234 6.38 -29.47 -0.27
CA GLU A 234 5.54 -29.16 0.88
C GLU A 234 4.12 -29.77 0.72
N ALA A 235 3.51 -29.59 -0.47
CA ALA A 235 2.20 -30.19 -0.75
C ALA A 235 2.22 -31.72 -0.72
N LEU A 236 3.32 -32.35 -1.15
CA LEU A 236 3.51 -33.80 -1.05
C LEU A 236 3.58 -34.27 0.40
N ALA A 237 4.39 -33.57 1.21
CA ALA A 237 4.54 -33.89 2.64
C ALA A 237 3.20 -33.74 3.38
N ASP A 238 2.43 -32.69 3.12
CA ASP A 238 1.12 -32.45 3.71
C ASP A 238 0.13 -33.55 3.31
N LEU A 239 0.14 -33.98 2.05
CA LEU A 239 -0.71 -35.03 1.54
C LEU A 239 -0.34 -36.42 2.12
N GLU A 240 0.96 -36.70 2.27
CA GLU A 240 1.44 -37.94 2.90
C GLU A 240 1.07 -37.99 4.39
N ALA A 241 1.20 -36.85 5.10
CA ALA A 241 0.82 -36.72 6.52
C ALA A 241 -0.70 -36.75 6.75
N PHE A 242 -1.52 -36.50 5.73
CA PHE A 242 -2.97 -36.45 5.85
C PHE A 242 -3.54 -37.82 6.22
N GLN A 243 -4.18 -37.91 7.38
CA GLN A 243 -4.78 -39.17 7.88
C GLN A 243 -6.21 -39.33 7.36
N LEU A 244 -6.49 -40.50 6.77
CA LEU A 244 -7.84 -40.84 6.31
C LEU A 244 -8.67 -41.34 7.52
N THR A 245 -9.74 -40.62 7.86
CA THR A 245 -10.59 -40.91 8.99
C THR A 245 -11.99 -41.46 8.61
N GLY A 246 -12.29 -41.51 7.29
CA GLY A 246 -13.61 -41.94 6.78
C GLY A 246 -14.69 -40.84 6.80
N ALA A 247 -14.31 -39.57 7.10
CA ALA A 247 -15.25 -38.44 7.06
C ALA A 247 -15.66 -38.09 5.61
N PRO A 248 -16.90 -37.63 5.37
CA PRO A 248 -17.42 -37.43 4.00
C PRO A 248 -16.76 -36.32 3.19
N ASP A 249 -16.05 -35.38 3.84
CA ASP A 249 -15.37 -34.21 3.21
C ASP A 249 -13.87 -34.42 2.95
N GLN A 250 -13.35 -35.63 3.19
CA GLN A 250 -11.91 -35.92 3.03
C GLN A 250 -11.41 -35.74 1.60
N THR A 251 -12.23 -36.09 0.60
CA THR A 251 -11.88 -35.88 -0.81
C THR A 251 -11.66 -34.41 -1.13
N ASP A 252 -12.48 -33.52 -0.54
CA ASP A 252 -12.35 -32.08 -0.70
C ASP A 252 -11.08 -31.55 -0.05
N SER A 253 -10.76 -32.04 1.14
CA SER A 253 -9.52 -31.69 1.85
C SER A 253 -8.27 -32.15 1.09
N LEU A 254 -8.28 -33.37 0.54
CA LEU A 254 -7.19 -33.89 -0.31
C LEU A 254 -7.01 -33.06 -1.58
N LEU A 255 -8.12 -32.68 -2.24
CA LEU A 255 -8.08 -31.84 -3.44
C LEU A 255 -7.73 -30.38 -3.13
N ALA A 256 -7.97 -29.90 -1.90
CA ALA A 256 -7.47 -28.60 -1.47
C ALA A 256 -5.92 -28.58 -1.40
N LEU A 257 -5.29 -29.68 -0.99
CA LEU A 257 -3.82 -29.82 -0.93
C LEU A 257 -3.19 -30.10 -2.29
N GLY A 258 -3.76 -30.98 -3.08
CA GLY A 258 -3.15 -31.51 -4.33
C GLY A 258 -3.88 -31.18 -5.62
N GLY A 259 -5.01 -30.47 -5.59
CA GLY A 259 -5.92 -30.31 -6.72
C GLY A 259 -5.33 -29.62 -7.95
N ASP A 260 -4.41 -28.69 -7.77
CA ASP A 260 -3.70 -28.06 -8.90
C ASP A 260 -2.90 -29.11 -9.71
N TYR A 261 -2.18 -30.00 -9.03
CA TYR A 261 -1.38 -31.05 -9.66
C TYR A 261 -2.27 -32.14 -10.28
N VAL A 262 -3.35 -32.51 -9.57
CA VAL A 262 -4.39 -33.43 -10.09
C VAL A 262 -5.00 -32.84 -11.37
N SER A 263 -5.37 -31.57 -11.37
CA SER A 263 -5.98 -30.91 -12.54
C SER A 263 -5.03 -30.87 -13.74
N GLU A 264 -3.72 -30.66 -13.50
CA GLU A 264 -2.70 -30.71 -14.54
C GLU A 264 -2.53 -32.12 -15.15
N ALA A 265 -2.56 -33.15 -14.29
CA ALA A 265 -2.49 -34.54 -14.75
C ALA A 265 -3.73 -34.92 -15.55
N LEU A 266 -4.93 -34.57 -15.06
CA LEU A 266 -6.20 -34.81 -15.78
C LEU A 266 -6.26 -34.08 -17.13
N ASP A 267 -5.78 -32.84 -17.22
CA ASP A 267 -5.75 -32.08 -18.47
C ASP A 267 -4.82 -32.72 -19.51
N ARG A 268 -3.70 -33.27 -19.06
CA ARG A 268 -2.78 -34.02 -19.94
C ARG A 268 -3.42 -35.29 -20.51
N GLU A 269 -4.23 -35.98 -19.71
CA GLU A 269 -4.88 -37.22 -20.07
C GLU A 269 -6.19 -37.03 -20.87
N LEU A 270 -7.01 -36.10 -20.46
CA LEU A 270 -8.40 -35.95 -20.89
C LEU A 270 -8.71 -34.57 -21.52
N GLY A 271 -7.77 -33.62 -21.52
CA GLY A 271 -8.01 -32.28 -21.99
C GLY A 271 -8.57 -32.15 -23.41
N ALA A 272 -8.11 -33.00 -24.33
CA ALA A 272 -8.59 -33.02 -25.71
C ALA A 272 -10.06 -33.46 -25.86
N ALA A 273 -10.63 -34.11 -24.86
CA ALA A 273 -12.02 -34.55 -24.87
C ALA A 273 -13.01 -33.44 -24.40
N VAL A 274 -12.51 -32.35 -23.85
CA VAL A 274 -13.34 -31.22 -23.43
C VAL A 274 -13.57 -30.31 -24.64
N THR A 275 -14.70 -30.47 -25.32
CA THR A 275 -15.01 -29.79 -26.58
C THR A 275 -16.18 -28.80 -26.49
N ASP A 276 -16.88 -28.76 -25.37
CA ASP A 276 -18.03 -27.85 -25.19
C ASP A 276 -17.60 -26.38 -25.00
N PRO A 277 -17.91 -25.49 -25.97
CA PRO A 277 -17.59 -24.06 -25.87
C PRO A 277 -18.21 -23.34 -24.65
N ALA A 278 -19.31 -23.92 -24.10
CA ALA A 278 -19.95 -23.34 -22.92
C ALA A 278 -19.07 -23.37 -21.68
N VAL A 279 -18.18 -24.37 -21.55
CA VAL A 279 -17.20 -24.51 -20.47
C VAL A 279 -16.27 -23.28 -20.43
N PHE A 280 -15.72 -22.89 -21.57
CA PHE A 280 -14.77 -21.79 -21.70
C PHE A 280 -15.47 -20.43 -21.47
N ARG A 281 -16.66 -20.23 -22.10
CA ARG A 281 -17.43 -19.00 -21.91
C ARG A 281 -17.89 -18.79 -20.47
N ALA A 282 -18.39 -19.82 -19.81
CA ALA A 282 -18.83 -19.75 -18.43
C ALA A 282 -17.66 -19.42 -17.48
N HIS A 283 -16.48 -19.98 -17.75
CA HIS A 283 -15.27 -19.71 -16.98
C HIS A 283 -14.82 -18.25 -17.13
N ALA A 284 -14.68 -17.75 -18.35
CA ALA A 284 -14.28 -16.36 -18.63
C ALA A 284 -15.29 -15.37 -18.04
N ALA A 285 -16.59 -15.58 -18.25
CA ALA A 285 -17.65 -14.72 -17.71
C ALA A 285 -17.67 -14.67 -16.17
N LYS A 286 -17.31 -15.78 -15.49
CA LYS A 286 -17.17 -15.82 -14.04
C LYS A 286 -16.07 -14.85 -13.58
N TYR A 287 -14.85 -14.99 -14.12
CA TYR A 287 -13.71 -14.20 -13.67
C TYR A 287 -13.72 -12.76 -14.15
N GLU A 288 -14.38 -12.47 -15.29
CA GLU A 288 -14.68 -11.11 -15.70
C GLU A 288 -15.58 -10.40 -14.67
N ARG A 289 -16.67 -11.04 -14.25
CA ARG A 289 -17.57 -10.48 -13.24
C ARG A 289 -16.83 -10.25 -11.93
N GLU A 290 -16.07 -11.25 -11.45
CA GLU A 290 -15.29 -11.14 -10.22
C GLU A 290 -14.26 -10.00 -10.30
N PHE A 291 -13.56 -9.86 -11.43
CA PHE A 291 -12.63 -8.75 -11.65
C PHE A 291 -13.34 -7.39 -11.58
N LEU A 292 -14.49 -7.26 -12.22
CA LEU A 292 -15.24 -6.00 -12.23
C LEU A 292 -15.78 -5.66 -10.83
N GLU A 293 -16.22 -6.66 -10.06
CA GLU A 293 -16.62 -6.50 -8.65
C GLU A 293 -15.43 -6.06 -7.79
N ASP A 294 -14.26 -6.65 -7.99
CA ASP A 294 -13.03 -6.29 -7.27
C ASP A 294 -12.59 -4.85 -7.60
N MET A 295 -12.71 -4.40 -8.86
CA MET A 295 -12.41 -3.02 -9.25
C MET A 295 -13.40 -2.02 -8.65
N ASP A 296 -14.70 -2.35 -8.61
CA ASP A 296 -15.72 -1.53 -7.93
C ASP A 296 -15.45 -1.46 -6.42
N ALA A 297 -15.09 -2.58 -5.79
CA ALA A 297 -14.74 -2.62 -4.37
C ALA A 297 -13.51 -1.77 -4.03
N LEU A 298 -12.57 -1.61 -4.97
CA LEU A 298 -11.41 -0.71 -4.86
C LEU A 298 -11.75 0.75 -5.19
N GLY A 299 -12.98 1.06 -5.65
CA GLY A 299 -13.41 2.38 -6.06
C GLY A 299 -12.77 2.86 -7.37
N CYS A 300 -12.34 1.95 -8.25
CA CYS A 300 -11.85 2.30 -9.59
C CYS A 300 -13.00 2.75 -10.48
N ARG A 301 -12.80 3.83 -11.25
CA ARG A 301 -13.75 4.28 -12.27
C ARG A 301 -13.88 3.24 -13.38
N ARG A 302 -15.10 2.93 -13.78
CA ARG A 302 -15.32 2.07 -14.93
C ARG A 302 -14.78 2.73 -16.20
N PRO A 303 -14.26 1.96 -17.18
CA PRO A 303 -13.95 2.51 -18.50
C PRO A 303 -15.23 3.00 -19.18
N ASP A 304 -15.11 3.96 -20.11
CA ASP A 304 -16.24 4.47 -20.89
C ASP A 304 -16.72 3.43 -21.89
N VAL A 305 -15.79 2.62 -22.42
CA VAL A 305 -16.09 1.49 -23.31
C VAL A 305 -15.31 0.26 -22.82
N LEU A 306 -16.04 -0.84 -22.64
CA LEU A 306 -15.46 -2.15 -22.32
C LEU A 306 -15.67 -3.06 -23.54
N THR A 307 -14.57 -3.59 -24.09
CA THR A 307 -14.60 -4.50 -25.26
C THR A 307 -14.21 -5.92 -24.84
N ARG A 308 -14.73 -6.94 -25.54
CA ARG A 308 -14.36 -8.35 -25.34
C ARG A 308 -13.90 -8.95 -26.64
N VAL A 309 -12.86 -9.76 -26.58
CA VAL A 309 -12.27 -10.40 -27.77
C VAL A 309 -13.34 -11.19 -28.54
N SER A 310 -14.18 -11.97 -27.83
CA SER A 310 -15.23 -12.77 -28.45
C SER A 310 -16.30 -11.95 -29.20
N GLU A 311 -16.43 -10.66 -28.89
CA GLU A 311 -17.40 -9.75 -29.55
C GLU A 311 -16.83 -9.07 -30.79
N TYR A 312 -15.48 -9.12 -31.01
CA TYR A 312 -14.76 -8.41 -32.08
C TYR A 312 -14.12 -9.32 -33.11
N MET A 313 -14.55 -10.57 -33.22
CA MET A 313 -13.94 -11.55 -34.14
C MET A 313 -13.97 -11.11 -35.60
N THR A 314 -15.05 -10.49 -36.07
CA THR A 314 -15.16 -9.96 -37.43
C THR A 314 -14.14 -8.88 -37.70
N GLU A 315 -14.00 -7.94 -36.78
CA GLU A 315 -13.06 -6.84 -36.86
C GLU A 315 -11.61 -7.36 -36.85
N ILE A 316 -11.32 -8.34 -35.99
CA ILE A 316 -10.00 -8.98 -35.88
C ILE A 316 -9.63 -9.68 -37.19
N ILE A 317 -10.54 -10.49 -37.74
CA ILE A 317 -10.32 -11.19 -39.02
C ILE A 317 -10.06 -10.19 -40.14
N GLY A 318 -10.89 -9.12 -40.24
CA GLY A 318 -10.69 -8.04 -41.19
C GLY A 318 -9.37 -7.29 -41.01
N TYR A 319 -8.94 -7.12 -39.75
CA TYR A 319 -7.66 -6.51 -39.44
C TYR A 319 -6.46 -7.36 -39.88
N VAL A 320 -6.48 -8.63 -39.61
CA VAL A 320 -5.46 -9.58 -40.06
C VAL A 320 -5.41 -9.65 -41.59
N GLN A 321 -6.58 -9.65 -42.25
CA GLN A 321 -6.63 -9.67 -43.71
C GLN A 321 -5.97 -8.41 -44.29
N ARG A 322 -6.21 -7.22 -43.73
CA ARG A 322 -5.60 -5.97 -44.22
C ARG A 322 -4.07 -5.97 -44.03
N ILE A 323 -3.55 -6.56 -42.97
CA ILE A 323 -2.09 -6.70 -42.77
C ILE A 323 -1.51 -7.67 -43.82
N LEU A 324 -2.22 -8.77 -44.17
CA LEU A 324 -1.86 -9.67 -45.26
C LEU A 324 -1.85 -8.95 -46.61
N ASP A 325 -2.88 -8.18 -46.93
CA ASP A 325 -3.03 -7.42 -48.16
C ASP A 325 -1.92 -6.37 -48.31
N ASN A 326 -1.46 -5.81 -47.18
CA ASN A 326 -0.33 -4.87 -47.11
C ASN A 326 1.05 -5.59 -47.23
N GLY A 327 1.08 -6.92 -47.34
CA GLY A 327 2.30 -7.70 -47.54
C GLY A 327 3.20 -7.86 -46.31
N MET A 328 2.67 -7.61 -45.11
CA MET A 328 3.42 -7.71 -43.84
C MET A 328 2.97 -8.89 -42.96
N ALA A 329 2.25 -9.85 -43.54
CA ALA A 329 1.90 -11.12 -42.91
C ALA A 329 1.90 -12.23 -43.92
N TYR A 330 1.89 -13.49 -43.45
CA TYR A 330 1.79 -14.69 -44.30
C TYR A 330 0.99 -15.80 -43.62
N ALA A 331 0.30 -16.57 -44.42
CA ALA A 331 -0.41 -17.78 -43.94
C ALA A 331 0.53 -19.02 -43.97
N SER A 332 0.42 -19.89 -42.97
CA SER A 332 1.15 -21.15 -42.85
C SER A 332 0.30 -22.16 -42.06
N ASN A 333 -0.02 -23.27 -42.61
CA ASN A 333 -0.76 -24.41 -41.99
C ASN A 333 -2.08 -23.98 -41.26
N GLY A 334 -2.86 -23.06 -41.87
CA GLY A 334 -4.12 -22.57 -41.29
C GLY A 334 -3.93 -21.47 -40.20
N SER A 335 -2.70 -21.13 -39.89
CA SER A 335 -2.33 -19.99 -39.04
C SER A 335 -1.87 -18.80 -39.88
N VAL A 336 -1.90 -17.59 -39.32
CA VAL A 336 -1.34 -16.40 -39.95
C VAL A 336 -0.32 -15.77 -39.01
N TYR A 337 0.85 -15.46 -39.56
CA TYR A 337 1.97 -14.87 -38.83
C TYR A 337 2.31 -13.48 -39.36
N PHE A 338 2.65 -12.58 -38.46
CA PHE A 338 3.23 -11.28 -38.77
C PHE A 338 4.66 -11.48 -39.27
N ASP A 339 5.00 -10.90 -40.45
CA ASP A 339 6.33 -10.94 -41.04
C ASP A 339 7.16 -9.73 -40.61
N THR A 340 7.97 -9.92 -39.57
CA THR A 340 8.81 -8.85 -39.01
C THR A 340 9.90 -8.37 -39.96
N GLN A 341 10.30 -9.21 -40.95
CA GLN A 341 11.28 -8.82 -41.96
C GLN A 341 10.65 -7.97 -43.06
N SER A 342 9.48 -8.37 -43.57
CA SER A 342 8.74 -7.60 -44.57
C SER A 342 8.32 -6.24 -43.98
N PHE A 343 7.92 -6.19 -42.73
CA PHE A 343 7.60 -4.97 -42.01
C PHE A 343 8.78 -3.96 -42.01
N ARG A 344 10.01 -4.44 -41.75
CA ARG A 344 11.23 -3.59 -41.81
C ARG A 344 11.55 -3.17 -43.24
N VAL A 345 11.37 -4.06 -44.24
CA VAL A 345 11.58 -3.69 -45.64
C VAL A 345 10.61 -2.63 -46.11
N CYS A 346 9.38 -2.64 -45.61
CA CYS A 346 8.38 -1.60 -45.88
C CYS A 346 8.68 -0.23 -45.17
N GLY A 347 9.81 -0.13 -44.45
CA GLY A 347 10.28 1.12 -43.86
C GLY A 347 9.81 1.38 -42.44
N HIS A 348 9.28 0.38 -41.76
CA HIS A 348 8.90 0.44 -40.37
C HIS A 348 10.00 -0.10 -39.44
N THR A 349 9.95 0.29 -38.17
CA THR A 349 10.87 -0.18 -37.13
C THR A 349 10.17 -1.09 -36.17
N TYR A 350 10.64 -2.34 -35.99
CA TYR A 350 10.12 -3.31 -35.02
C TYR A 350 10.87 -3.19 -33.69
N GLY A 351 10.14 -3.26 -32.58
CA GLY A 351 10.72 -3.19 -31.23
C GLY A 351 11.01 -1.75 -30.81
N LYS A 352 10.13 -0.81 -31.08
CA LYS A 352 10.30 0.62 -30.77
C LYS A 352 10.32 0.90 -29.27
N LEU A 353 9.49 0.17 -28.47
CA LEU A 353 9.40 0.35 -27.02
C LEU A 353 10.57 -0.31 -26.31
N ASN A 354 10.94 -1.53 -26.73
CA ASN A 354 12.02 -2.27 -26.09
C ASN A 354 12.97 -2.92 -27.11
N PRO A 355 13.80 -2.15 -27.81
CA PRO A 355 14.73 -2.66 -28.82
C PRO A 355 15.68 -3.75 -28.32
N TRP A 356 15.97 -3.76 -27.03
CA TRP A 356 16.90 -4.69 -26.37
C TRP A 356 16.29 -6.07 -26.14
N ALA A 357 14.96 -6.16 -26.06
CA ALA A 357 14.23 -7.43 -25.90
C ALA A 357 14.02 -8.16 -27.23
N VAL A 358 14.21 -7.49 -28.36
CA VAL A 358 14.09 -8.10 -29.70
C VAL A 358 15.15 -9.17 -29.87
N GLY A 359 14.69 -10.41 -30.09
CA GLY A 359 15.56 -11.60 -30.19
C GLY A 359 15.66 -12.42 -28.90
N SER A 360 15.06 -11.99 -27.80
CA SER A 360 14.89 -12.81 -26.60
C SER A 360 13.84 -13.91 -26.85
N ALA A 361 14.28 -15.16 -26.98
CA ALA A 361 13.38 -16.30 -27.22
C ALA A 361 12.38 -16.49 -26.05
N ALA A 362 12.82 -16.22 -24.81
CA ALA A 362 11.97 -16.35 -23.63
C ALA A 362 10.81 -15.34 -23.62
N LEU A 363 11.08 -14.07 -23.97
CA LEU A 363 10.05 -13.02 -24.02
C LEU A 363 9.17 -13.18 -25.27
N ALA A 364 9.73 -13.58 -26.42
CA ALA A 364 8.96 -13.83 -27.63
C ALA A 364 8.00 -15.02 -27.50
N ALA A 365 8.33 -15.99 -26.64
CA ALA A 365 7.46 -17.13 -26.33
C ALA A 365 6.28 -16.78 -25.40
N GLU A 366 6.26 -15.62 -24.80
CA GLU A 366 5.15 -15.19 -23.94
C GLU A 366 3.88 -14.97 -24.79
N GLY A 367 2.82 -15.69 -24.45
CA GLY A 367 1.58 -15.72 -25.26
C GLY A 367 1.59 -16.69 -26.45
N GLU A 368 2.69 -17.38 -26.71
CA GLU A 368 2.82 -18.32 -27.84
C GLU A 368 3.19 -19.75 -27.42
N SER A 369 2.86 -20.16 -26.23
CA SER A 369 3.31 -21.41 -25.58
C SER A 369 2.96 -22.75 -26.32
N ASN A 370 2.24 -22.70 -27.43
CA ASN A 370 1.73 -23.89 -28.10
C ASN A 370 2.12 -24.03 -29.62
N PHE A 371 3.18 -23.34 -30.06
CA PHE A 371 3.58 -23.37 -31.47
C PHE A 371 4.80 -24.26 -31.74
N GLU A 372 4.75 -24.99 -32.83
CA GLU A 372 5.93 -25.59 -33.44
C GLU A 372 6.73 -24.49 -34.16
N THR A 373 7.98 -24.31 -33.77
CA THR A 373 8.89 -23.29 -34.35
C THR A 373 9.11 -23.46 -35.85
N SER A 374 8.75 -24.62 -36.41
CA SER A 374 8.88 -24.96 -37.83
C SER A 374 7.93 -24.19 -38.76
N GLU A 375 6.87 -23.59 -38.27
CA GLU A 375 5.87 -22.87 -39.07
C GLU A 375 6.24 -21.41 -39.35
N LYS A 376 7.14 -20.83 -38.59
CA LYS A 376 7.58 -19.44 -38.71
C LYS A 376 8.76 -19.29 -39.67
N ARG A 377 8.72 -18.25 -40.51
CA ARG A 377 9.85 -17.87 -41.39
C ARG A 377 11.02 -17.31 -40.60
N SER A 378 10.73 -16.59 -39.53
CA SER A 378 11.73 -16.04 -38.60
C SER A 378 11.30 -16.32 -37.15
N PRO A 379 12.25 -16.56 -36.23
CA PRO A 379 11.93 -16.69 -34.80
C PRO A 379 11.28 -15.43 -34.18
N GLN A 380 11.44 -14.25 -34.82
CA GLN A 380 10.87 -12.98 -34.38
C GLN A 380 9.42 -12.78 -34.82
N ASP A 381 8.94 -13.61 -35.78
CA ASP A 381 7.56 -13.54 -36.25
C ASP A 381 6.61 -14.02 -35.15
N PHE A 382 5.41 -13.45 -35.10
CA PHE A 382 4.43 -13.79 -34.10
C PHE A 382 3.04 -14.01 -34.69
N ALA A 383 2.21 -14.79 -33.99
CA ALA A 383 0.91 -15.19 -34.51
C ALA A 383 -0.11 -14.06 -34.51
N LEU A 384 -0.78 -13.83 -35.63
CA LEU A 384 -1.97 -13.00 -35.78
C LEU A 384 -3.25 -13.84 -35.65
N TRP A 385 -3.27 -15.02 -36.28
CA TRP A 385 -4.35 -15.98 -36.22
C TRP A 385 -3.79 -17.36 -35.97
N LYS A 386 -4.34 -18.10 -35.05
CA LYS A 386 -3.89 -19.43 -34.64
C LYS A 386 -4.91 -20.48 -35.11
N THR A 387 -4.49 -21.47 -35.85
CA THR A 387 -5.34 -22.64 -36.17
C THR A 387 -5.77 -23.31 -34.86
N ALA A 388 -7.04 -23.68 -34.75
CA ALA A 388 -7.57 -24.33 -33.58
C ALA A 388 -7.14 -25.79 -33.47
N LYS A 389 -6.77 -26.20 -32.27
CA LYS A 389 -6.56 -27.61 -31.93
C LYS A 389 -7.89 -28.27 -31.56
N PRO A 390 -7.99 -29.60 -31.65
CA PRO A 390 -9.19 -30.31 -31.21
C PRO A 390 -9.59 -29.94 -29.78
N GLY A 391 -10.86 -29.56 -29.59
CA GLY A 391 -11.38 -29.17 -28.30
C GLY A 391 -11.19 -27.70 -27.89
N GLU A 392 -10.51 -26.87 -28.70
CA GLU A 392 -10.39 -25.44 -28.46
C GLU A 392 -11.56 -24.66 -29.06
N PRO A 393 -11.97 -23.51 -28.44
CA PRO A 393 -12.88 -22.59 -29.07
C PRO A 393 -12.32 -22.09 -30.40
N ALA A 394 -13.15 -22.04 -31.44
CA ALA A 394 -12.71 -21.67 -32.78
C ALA A 394 -13.78 -20.88 -33.52
N TRP A 395 -13.33 -19.99 -34.38
CA TRP A 395 -14.15 -19.21 -35.30
C TRP A 395 -13.72 -19.46 -36.74
N ASP A 396 -14.69 -19.35 -37.62
CA ASP A 396 -14.47 -19.49 -39.06
C ASP A 396 -13.72 -18.26 -39.61
N SER A 397 -12.71 -18.51 -40.45
CA SER A 397 -11.90 -17.44 -41.05
C SER A 397 -11.49 -17.85 -42.47
N PRO A 398 -11.03 -16.91 -43.33
CA PRO A 398 -10.51 -17.22 -44.66
C PRO A 398 -9.34 -18.24 -44.66
N TRP A 399 -8.67 -18.41 -43.52
CA TRP A 399 -7.51 -19.29 -43.36
C TRP A 399 -7.86 -20.66 -42.73
N GLY A 400 -9.13 -20.80 -42.28
CA GLY A 400 -9.65 -21.98 -41.58
C GLY A 400 -10.13 -21.66 -40.16
N MET A 401 -10.61 -22.73 -39.48
CA MET A 401 -11.06 -22.64 -38.11
C MET A 401 -9.89 -22.27 -37.15
N GLY A 402 -10.05 -21.20 -36.38
CA GLY A 402 -8.99 -20.74 -35.54
C GLY A 402 -9.45 -19.69 -34.55
N ARG A 403 -8.49 -19.03 -33.91
CA ARG A 403 -8.68 -17.96 -32.93
C ARG A 403 -7.58 -16.91 -33.07
N PRO A 404 -7.79 -15.66 -32.53
CA PRO A 404 -6.78 -14.63 -32.62
C PRO A 404 -5.51 -14.98 -31.82
N GLY A 405 -4.38 -14.40 -32.25
CA GLY A 405 -3.19 -14.26 -31.41
C GLY A 405 -3.41 -13.21 -30.34
N TRP A 406 -2.66 -13.28 -29.24
CA TRP A 406 -2.84 -12.39 -28.07
C TRP A 406 -2.71 -10.89 -28.39
N HIS A 407 -1.86 -10.50 -29.34
CA HIS A 407 -1.55 -9.06 -29.57
C HIS A 407 -2.56 -8.40 -30.51
N ILE A 408 -3.10 -9.13 -31.50
CA ILE A 408 -4.01 -8.58 -32.52
C ILE A 408 -5.36 -8.13 -31.94
N GLU A 409 -5.75 -8.73 -30.82
CA GLU A 409 -6.99 -8.43 -30.12
C GLU A 409 -7.05 -6.94 -29.75
N CYS A 410 -6.04 -6.44 -29.04
CA CYS A 410 -5.96 -5.06 -28.59
C CYS A 410 -5.82 -4.10 -29.77
N SER A 411 -4.98 -4.44 -30.77
CA SER A 411 -4.83 -3.60 -31.96
C SER A 411 -6.15 -3.40 -32.72
N ALA A 412 -6.91 -4.46 -32.92
CA ALA A 412 -8.18 -4.42 -33.64
C ALA A 412 -9.27 -3.70 -32.83
N MET A 413 -9.41 -4.02 -31.53
CA MET A 413 -10.41 -3.40 -30.67
C MET A 413 -10.16 -1.90 -30.49
N ALA A 414 -8.91 -1.50 -30.18
CA ALA A 414 -8.53 -0.09 -30.05
C ALA A 414 -8.76 0.68 -31.35
N SER A 415 -8.35 0.12 -32.49
CA SER A 415 -8.55 0.74 -33.80
C SER A 415 -10.02 0.88 -34.19
N SER A 416 -10.87 -0.08 -33.81
CA SER A 416 -12.30 -0.04 -34.11
C SER A 416 -13.04 1.07 -33.37
N ILE A 417 -12.59 1.44 -32.16
CA ILE A 417 -13.24 2.46 -31.32
C ILE A 417 -12.58 3.83 -31.50
N ILE A 418 -11.25 3.88 -31.51
CA ILE A 418 -10.47 5.13 -31.47
C ILE A 418 -9.94 5.51 -32.85
N GLY A 419 -9.57 4.55 -33.69
CA GLY A 419 -9.07 4.77 -35.05
C GLY A 419 -7.54 4.78 -35.11
N SER A 420 -7.00 5.58 -36.07
CA SER A 420 -5.59 5.55 -36.47
C SER A 420 -4.65 6.39 -35.61
N ARG A 421 -5.14 7.08 -34.60
CA ARG A 421 -4.35 7.93 -33.68
C ARG A 421 -4.85 7.80 -32.26
N LEU A 422 -4.00 7.34 -31.37
CA LEU A 422 -4.25 7.10 -29.97
C LEU A 422 -3.35 8.01 -29.12
N ASP A 423 -3.95 8.78 -28.18
CA ASP A 423 -3.17 9.63 -27.30
C ASP A 423 -2.36 8.81 -26.29
N ILE A 424 -3.04 7.99 -25.50
CA ILE A 424 -2.44 7.21 -24.42
C ILE A 424 -2.76 5.72 -24.60
N HIS A 425 -1.71 4.91 -24.59
CA HIS A 425 -1.83 3.47 -24.42
C HIS A 425 -1.18 3.06 -23.10
N SER A 426 -1.83 2.21 -22.29
CA SER A 426 -1.33 1.88 -20.97
C SER A 426 -1.48 0.42 -20.60
N GLY A 427 -0.57 -0.06 -19.74
CA GLY A 427 -0.58 -1.41 -19.18
C GLY A 427 0.51 -1.64 -18.16
N GLY A 428 0.73 -2.88 -17.72
CA GLY A 428 1.86 -3.23 -16.88
C GLY A 428 3.20 -3.13 -17.60
N GLU A 429 4.30 -2.94 -16.89
CA GLU A 429 5.65 -2.90 -17.46
C GLU A 429 5.98 -4.19 -18.26
N ASP A 430 5.40 -5.32 -17.88
CA ASP A 430 5.53 -6.61 -18.57
C ASP A 430 4.88 -6.63 -19.95
N LEU A 431 3.90 -5.79 -20.22
CA LEU A 431 3.26 -5.69 -21.53
C LEU A 431 4.10 -4.88 -22.52
N ARG A 432 5.10 -4.13 -22.07
CA ARG A 432 5.93 -3.30 -22.92
C ARG A 432 6.53 -4.07 -24.10
N PHE A 433 7.05 -5.27 -23.84
CA PHE A 433 7.47 -6.23 -24.83
C PHE A 433 7.14 -7.66 -24.34
N PRO A 434 6.56 -8.53 -25.20
CA PRO A 434 6.32 -8.31 -26.63
C PRO A 434 5.00 -7.62 -26.97
N HIS A 435 4.04 -7.50 -26.01
CA HIS A 435 2.64 -7.21 -26.32
C HIS A 435 2.47 -5.85 -27.01
N HIS A 436 2.82 -4.73 -26.36
CA HIS A 436 2.65 -3.39 -26.91
C HIS A 436 3.54 -3.09 -28.12
N ASP A 437 4.76 -3.66 -28.19
CA ASP A 437 5.60 -3.56 -29.38
C ASP A 437 4.99 -4.29 -30.59
N ASN A 438 4.34 -5.43 -30.35
CA ASN A 438 3.63 -6.17 -31.40
C ASN A 438 2.34 -5.45 -31.82
N GLU A 439 1.60 -4.85 -30.89
CA GLU A 439 0.45 -4.02 -31.21
C GLU A 439 0.83 -2.81 -32.09
N LEU A 440 1.95 -2.12 -31.76
CA LEU A 440 2.48 -1.05 -32.60
C LEU A 440 2.79 -1.54 -34.02
N ALA A 441 3.47 -2.67 -34.14
CA ALA A 441 3.82 -3.23 -35.44
C ALA A 441 2.56 -3.58 -36.24
N GLN A 442 1.57 -4.20 -35.60
CA GLN A 442 0.29 -4.55 -36.22
C GLN A 442 -0.48 -3.30 -36.69
N ALA A 443 -0.57 -2.29 -35.84
CA ALA A 443 -1.30 -1.05 -36.20
C ALA A 443 -0.59 -0.26 -37.32
N GLU A 444 0.71 -0.15 -37.27
CA GLU A 444 1.48 0.51 -38.32
C GLU A 444 1.45 -0.27 -39.64
N ALA A 445 1.39 -1.61 -39.59
CA ALA A 445 1.20 -2.43 -40.77
C ALA A 445 -0.23 -2.32 -41.34
N TYR A 446 -1.25 -2.25 -40.46
CA TYR A 446 -2.65 -2.07 -40.85
C TYR A 446 -2.89 -0.72 -41.54
N TYR A 447 -2.36 0.37 -40.93
CA TYR A 447 -2.50 1.75 -41.45
C TYR A 447 -1.37 2.16 -42.40
N HIS A 448 -0.60 1.21 -42.91
CA HIS A 448 0.55 1.50 -43.80
C HIS A 448 0.16 2.34 -45.01
N THR A 449 -0.92 1.98 -45.71
CA THR A 449 -1.42 2.71 -46.88
C THR A 449 -1.96 4.09 -46.53
N ASP A 450 -2.34 4.32 -45.27
CA ASP A 450 -2.83 5.59 -44.79
C ASP A 450 -1.67 6.52 -44.33
N GLY A 451 -0.41 6.06 -44.50
CA GLY A 451 0.81 6.79 -44.14
C GLY A 451 1.08 6.88 -42.65
N CYS A 452 0.48 6.02 -41.84
CA CYS A 452 0.73 5.98 -40.39
C CYS A 452 2.14 5.46 -40.07
N LYS A 453 2.93 6.29 -39.38
CA LYS A 453 4.26 5.91 -38.87
C LYS A 453 4.30 5.81 -37.35
N GLN A 454 3.26 6.30 -36.67
CA GLN A 454 3.14 6.31 -35.24
C GLN A 454 1.65 6.24 -34.87
N TRP A 455 1.20 5.11 -34.37
CA TRP A 455 -0.19 4.91 -33.96
C TRP A 455 -0.49 5.51 -32.58
N VAL A 456 0.42 5.33 -31.62
CA VAL A 456 0.28 5.79 -30.22
C VAL A 456 1.25 6.94 -29.92
N ASN A 457 0.78 8.01 -29.27
CA ASN A 457 1.63 9.13 -28.90
C ASN A 457 2.38 8.89 -27.58
N TYR A 458 1.68 8.33 -26.56
CA TYR A 458 2.26 8.12 -25.23
C TYR A 458 1.96 6.72 -24.72
N PHE A 459 3.02 5.99 -24.35
CA PHE A 459 2.90 4.73 -23.63
C PHE A 459 3.16 4.94 -22.15
N LEU A 460 2.17 4.59 -21.32
CA LEU A 460 2.27 4.63 -19.87
C LEU A 460 2.33 3.20 -19.32
N HIS A 461 3.48 2.83 -18.74
CA HIS A 461 3.65 1.52 -18.11
C HIS A 461 3.72 1.64 -16.59
N CYS A 462 2.85 0.91 -15.90
CA CYS A 462 2.85 0.85 -14.45
C CYS A 462 3.95 -0.10 -13.96
N GLY A 463 4.72 0.33 -12.96
CA GLY A 463 5.76 -0.51 -12.35
C GLY A 463 5.19 -1.70 -11.59
N HIS A 464 5.94 -2.79 -11.55
CA HIS A 464 5.54 -4.04 -10.89
C HIS A 464 5.31 -3.91 -9.38
N LEU A 465 4.49 -4.80 -8.84
CA LEU A 465 4.37 -5.02 -7.40
C LEU A 465 5.20 -6.26 -7.03
N HIS A 466 6.15 -6.11 -6.12
CA HIS A 466 7.02 -7.17 -5.64
C HIS A 466 6.69 -7.54 -4.20
N ILE A 467 6.77 -8.84 -3.87
CA ILE A 467 6.77 -9.38 -2.52
C ILE A 467 8.11 -10.06 -2.31
N GLU A 468 8.82 -9.73 -1.22
CA GLU A 468 10.12 -10.33 -0.87
C GLU A 468 11.15 -10.30 -2.02
N GLY A 469 11.12 -9.24 -2.82
CA GLY A 469 12.04 -9.06 -3.95
C GLY A 469 11.64 -9.77 -5.24
N LEU A 470 10.58 -10.58 -5.24
CA LEU A 470 10.05 -11.25 -6.42
C LEU A 470 8.79 -10.56 -6.94
N LYS A 471 8.60 -10.55 -8.27
CA LYS A 471 7.35 -10.11 -8.89
C LYS A 471 6.19 -10.95 -8.35
N MET A 472 5.12 -10.29 -7.92
CA MET A 472 3.88 -10.97 -7.53
C MET A 472 3.26 -11.64 -8.76
N SER A 473 3.07 -12.94 -8.72
CA SER A 473 2.45 -13.69 -9.82
C SER A 473 1.75 -14.96 -9.35
N LYS A 474 0.70 -15.36 -10.10
CA LYS A 474 -0.04 -16.61 -9.85
C LYS A 474 0.84 -17.85 -10.04
N SER A 475 1.75 -17.81 -11.02
CA SER A 475 2.66 -18.92 -11.31
C SER A 475 3.67 -19.19 -10.19
N LEU A 476 4.02 -18.17 -9.39
CA LEU A 476 4.89 -18.30 -8.22
C LEU A 476 4.11 -18.58 -6.93
N LYS A 477 2.77 -18.57 -6.97
CA LYS A 477 1.89 -18.68 -5.79
C LYS A 477 2.26 -17.73 -4.63
N ASN A 478 2.92 -16.60 -4.94
CA ASN A 478 3.32 -15.57 -3.99
C ASN A 478 2.40 -14.33 -4.06
N PHE A 479 1.12 -14.52 -4.38
CA PHE A 479 0.18 -13.43 -4.57
C PHE A 479 -0.83 -13.34 -3.42
N VAL A 480 -1.30 -12.13 -3.19
CA VAL A 480 -2.43 -11.81 -2.32
C VAL A 480 -3.57 -11.37 -3.22
N THR A 481 -4.74 -12.00 -3.08
CA THR A 481 -5.93 -11.60 -3.83
C THR A 481 -6.43 -10.22 -3.36
N ILE A 482 -7.17 -9.52 -4.21
CA ILE A 482 -7.78 -8.23 -3.84
C ILE A 482 -8.76 -8.42 -2.67
N ARG A 483 -9.53 -9.50 -2.69
CA ARG A 483 -10.51 -9.82 -1.62
C ARG A 483 -9.83 -10.10 -0.28
N GLU A 484 -8.72 -10.83 -0.25
CA GLU A 484 -7.91 -11.02 0.98
C GLU A 484 -7.33 -9.70 1.48
N ALA A 485 -6.81 -8.86 0.60
CA ALA A 485 -6.31 -7.54 0.98
C ALA A 485 -7.41 -6.65 1.58
N LEU A 486 -8.64 -6.70 1.03
CA LEU A 486 -9.79 -5.95 1.53
C LEU A 486 -10.35 -6.47 2.86
N GLN A 487 -10.00 -7.69 3.30
CA GLN A 487 -10.28 -8.16 4.67
C GLN A 487 -9.40 -7.47 5.72
N THR A 488 -8.20 -7.05 5.33
CA THR A 488 -7.23 -6.42 6.23
C THR A 488 -7.24 -4.89 6.13
N PHE A 489 -7.46 -4.36 4.92
CA PHE A 489 -7.43 -2.93 4.61
C PHE A 489 -8.70 -2.54 3.87
N ASN A 490 -9.22 -1.34 4.13
CA ASN A 490 -10.30 -0.79 3.29
C ASN A 490 -9.75 -0.23 1.97
N ALA A 491 -10.65 0.03 1.01
CA ALA A 491 -10.28 0.54 -0.33
C ALA A 491 -9.49 1.85 -0.27
N ARG A 492 -9.86 2.78 0.63
CA ARG A 492 -9.16 4.04 0.86
C ARG A 492 -7.71 3.81 1.27
N GLN A 493 -7.45 2.87 2.19
CA GLN A 493 -6.10 2.53 2.66
C GLN A 493 -5.24 1.93 1.54
N LEU A 494 -5.80 1.02 0.74
CA LEU A 494 -5.10 0.46 -0.42
C LEU A 494 -4.79 1.54 -1.46
N ARG A 495 -5.73 2.43 -1.75
CA ARG A 495 -5.52 3.56 -2.66
C ARG A 495 -4.46 4.52 -2.13
N LEU A 496 -4.49 4.86 -0.84
CA LEU A 496 -3.48 5.72 -0.21
C LEU A 496 -2.09 5.10 -0.31
N MET A 497 -1.96 3.78 -0.12
CA MET A 497 -0.69 3.06 -0.28
C MET A 497 -0.09 3.27 -1.67
N PHE A 498 -0.91 3.24 -2.74
CA PHE A 498 -0.44 3.46 -4.11
C PHE A 498 -0.21 4.94 -4.44
N VAL A 499 -0.98 5.86 -3.87
CA VAL A 499 -0.75 7.31 -4.00
C VAL A 499 0.60 7.75 -3.41
N LEU A 500 1.08 7.06 -2.38
CA LEU A 500 2.38 7.32 -1.75
C LEU A 500 3.57 6.79 -2.56
N GLN A 501 3.32 6.13 -3.70
CA GLN A 501 4.37 5.55 -4.55
C GLN A 501 4.28 6.09 -5.99
N PRO A 502 5.40 6.33 -6.67
CA PRO A 502 5.38 6.69 -8.09
C PRO A 502 4.72 5.59 -8.91
N TRP A 503 3.75 5.96 -9.77
CA TRP A 503 2.97 4.99 -10.55
C TRP A 503 3.84 4.15 -11.51
N ASN A 504 4.90 4.76 -12.11
CA ASN A 504 5.78 4.14 -13.10
C ASN A 504 7.04 3.47 -12.52
N LYS A 505 7.10 3.24 -11.20
CA LYS A 505 8.22 2.56 -10.55
C LYS A 505 7.76 1.30 -9.84
N THR A 506 8.66 0.31 -9.79
CA THR A 506 8.46 -0.91 -9.00
C THR A 506 8.19 -0.55 -7.54
N MET A 507 7.21 -1.21 -6.94
CA MET A 507 6.81 -1.04 -5.55
C MET A 507 7.01 -2.33 -4.78
N MET A 508 7.53 -2.24 -3.56
CA MET A 508 7.58 -3.36 -2.61
C MET A 508 6.32 -3.36 -1.75
N TYR A 509 5.56 -4.44 -1.80
CA TYR A 509 4.41 -4.68 -0.92
C TYR A 509 4.87 -5.43 0.33
N GLY A 510 5.00 -4.71 1.44
CA GLY A 510 5.55 -5.27 2.68
C GLY A 510 5.15 -4.45 3.91
N GLU A 511 5.76 -4.76 5.04
CA GLU A 511 5.46 -4.11 6.32
C GLU A 511 5.75 -2.60 6.27
N GLN A 512 6.83 -2.19 5.62
CA GLN A 512 7.22 -0.79 5.52
C GLN A 512 6.16 0.06 4.78
N SER A 513 5.67 -0.40 3.62
CA SER A 513 4.65 0.32 2.86
C SER A 513 3.31 0.39 3.60
N ARG A 514 2.98 -0.66 4.37
CA ARG A 514 1.80 -0.69 5.25
C ARG A 514 1.92 0.27 6.42
N ALA A 515 3.09 0.34 7.06
CA ALA A 515 3.36 1.27 8.16
C ALA A 515 3.33 2.73 7.68
N GLU A 516 3.93 3.04 6.52
CA GLU A 516 3.90 4.37 5.92
C GLU A 516 2.47 4.82 5.61
N MET A 517 1.65 3.94 5.01
CA MET A 517 0.25 4.20 4.74
C MET A 517 -0.54 4.50 6.02
N LYS A 518 -0.41 3.66 7.06
CA LYS A 518 -1.09 3.85 8.35
C LYS A 518 -0.69 5.18 9.02
N ALA A 519 0.61 5.51 9.00
CA ALA A 519 1.11 6.76 9.55
C ALA A 519 0.54 7.98 8.82
N ARG A 520 0.47 7.93 7.49
CA ARG A 520 -0.09 9.00 6.67
C ARG A 520 -1.61 9.14 6.86
N GLU A 521 -2.34 8.04 6.94
CA GLU A 521 -3.77 8.05 7.24
C GLU A 521 -4.06 8.67 8.61
N ALA A 522 -3.31 8.27 9.64
CA ALA A 522 -3.43 8.85 10.98
C ALA A 522 -3.12 10.35 10.98
N GLN A 523 -2.09 10.79 10.26
CA GLN A 523 -1.77 12.22 10.12
C GLN A 523 -2.94 13.01 9.50
N LEU A 524 -3.56 12.48 8.45
CA LEU A 524 -4.71 13.10 7.79
C LEU A 524 -5.94 13.13 8.70
N LYS A 525 -6.26 12.03 9.36
CA LYS A 525 -7.36 11.94 10.33
C LYS A 525 -7.19 12.98 11.45
N ASN A 526 -6.03 13.00 12.09
CA ASN A 526 -5.72 13.95 13.15
C ASN A 526 -5.83 15.41 12.70
N PHE A 527 -5.36 15.71 11.48
CA PHE A 527 -5.48 17.05 10.91
C PHE A 527 -6.94 17.49 10.78
N PHE A 528 -7.80 16.68 10.17
CA PHE A 528 -9.21 17.04 10.01
C PHE A 528 -9.92 17.18 11.35
N GLN A 529 -9.67 16.29 12.28
CA GLN A 529 -10.21 16.35 13.64
C GLN A 529 -9.75 17.59 14.40
N ASN A 530 -8.46 17.99 14.25
CA ASN A 530 -7.93 19.21 14.88
C ASN A 530 -8.60 20.46 14.32
N VAL A 531 -8.75 20.53 12.99
CA VAL A 531 -9.41 21.67 12.32
C VAL A 531 -10.88 21.72 12.72
N GLU A 532 -11.58 20.60 12.70
CA GLU A 532 -13.00 20.53 13.07
C GLU A 532 -13.22 20.95 14.53
N ALA A 533 -12.42 20.45 15.46
CA ALA A 533 -12.50 20.81 16.87
C ALA A 533 -12.22 22.31 17.09
N ALA A 534 -11.21 22.87 16.39
CA ALA A 534 -10.88 24.29 16.48
C ALA A 534 -12.00 25.16 15.90
N VAL A 535 -12.55 24.80 14.73
CA VAL A 535 -13.63 25.56 14.07
C VAL A 535 -14.91 25.54 14.92
N ARG A 536 -15.29 24.37 15.48
CA ARG A 536 -16.47 24.22 16.34
C ARG A 536 -16.40 25.12 17.58
N GLY A 537 -15.24 25.14 18.23
CA GLY A 537 -15.05 26.02 19.42
C GLY A 537 -15.07 27.51 19.10
N LEU A 538 -14.87 27.91 17.83
CA LEU A 538 -14.79 29.31 17.40
C LEU A 538 -16.10 29.87 16.84
N GLU A 539 -16.98 29.04 16.29
CA GLU A 539 -18.27 29.48 15.70
C GLU A 539 -19.19 30.13 16.73
N ILE A 540 -19.07 29.76 18.02
CA ILE A 540 -19.86 30.32 19.12
C ILE A 540 -19.40 31.72 19.48
N ASN A 541 -18.12 32.09 19.18
CA ASN A 541 -17.51 33.34 19.64
C ASN A 541 -16.88 34.22 18.54
N ALA A 542 -17.00 33.83 17.27
CA ALA A 542 -16.22 34.45 16.18
C ALA A 542 -16.83 35.77 15.68
N THR A 543 -16.56 36.83 16.36
CA THR A 543 -16.92 38.20 15.93
C THR A 543 -15.80 38.85 15.11
N GLU A 544 -14.54 38.42 15.19
CA GLU A 544 -13.42 39.06 14.53
C GLU A 544 -12.69 38.11 13.55
N GLN A 545 -12.63 38.46 12.26
CA GLN A 545 -11.91 37.74 11.20
C GLN A 545 -10.69 38.53 10.70
N ARG A 546 -10.18 39.50 11.46
CA ARG A 546 -8.99 40.27 11.08
C ARG A 546 -7.72 39.39 11.12
N TRP A 547 -6.89 39.48 10.09
CA TRP A 547 -5.63 38.77 10.00
C TRP A 547 -4.48 39.61 10.57
N HIS A 548 -3.55 38.88 11.21
CA HIS A 548 -2.27 39.38 11.69
C HIS A 548 -1.13 38.59 11.01
N ALA A 549 0.11 38.74 11.47
CA ALA A 549 1.26 38.13 10.88
C ALA A 549 1.16 36.60 10.72
N ASP A 550 0.66 35.91 11.77
CA ASP A 550 0.54 34.44 11.73
C ASP A 550 -0.51 33.96 10.70
N GLU A 551 -1.62 34.69 10.55
CA GLU A 551 -2.65 34.36 9.56
C GLU A 551 -2.13 34.58 8.12
N PHE A 552 -1.38 35.65 7.90
CA PHE A 552 -0.71 35.88 6.61
C PHE A 552 0.34 34.81 6.34
N GLU A 553 1.15 34.42 7.33
CA GLU A 553 2.13 33.32 7.21
C GLU A 553 1.43 32.02 6.80
N LEU A 554 0.36 31.61 7.50
CA LEU A 554 -0.39 30.40 7.18
C LEU A 554 -1.05 30.49 5.80
N ASN A 555 -1.65 31.64 5.42
CA ASN A 555 -2.22 31.81 4.09
C ASN A 555 -1.17 31.67 3.00
N ASN A 556 0.02 32.27 3.18
CA ASN A 556 1.13 32.15 2.24
C ASN A 556 1.58 30.68 2.14
N ARG A 557 1.56 29.94 3.25
CA ARG A 557 1.86 28.50 3.23
C ARG A 557 0.81 27.73 2.43
N ILE A 558 -0.48 28.04 2.57
CA ILE A 558 -1.52 27.43 1.74
C ILE A 558 -1.25 27.67 0.25
N LEU A 559 -0.96 28.91 -0.14
CA LEU A 559 -0.68 29.28 -1.52
C LEU A 559 0.58 28.59 -2.06
N SER A 560 1.66 28.56 -1.27
CA SER A 560 2.89 27.85 -1.68
C SER A 560 2.68 26.35 -1.80
N THR A 561 1.85 25.75 -0.94
CA THR A 561 1.46 24.34 -1.06
C THR A 561 0.66 24.09 -2.33
N GLN A 562 -0.28 24.97 -2.71
CA GLN A 562 -1.01 24.86 -3.96
C GLN A 562 -0.06 24.85 -5.17
N THR A 563 0.93 25.74 -5.16
CA THR A 563 1.98 25.78 -6.21
C THR A 563 2.82 24.51 -6.21
N ALA A 564 3.23 24.01 -5.05
CA ALA A 564 4.05 22.79 -4.95
C ALA A 564 3.28 21.55 -5.42
N VAL A 565 2.00 21.43 -5.08
CA VAL A 565 1.13 20.34 -5.56
C VAL A 565 0.94 20.44 -7.07
N ASP A 566 0.68 21.63 -7.63
CA ASP A 566 0.56 21.81 -9.08
C ASP A 566 1.84 21.41 -9.82
N GLN A 567 3.00 21.83 -9.33
CA GLN A 567 4.31 21.45 -9.88
C GLN A 567 4.54 19.93 -9.80
N ALA A 568 4.20 19.31 -8.67
CA ALA A 568 4.32 17.87 -8.49
C ALA A 568 3.42 17.10 -9.46
N LEU A 569 2.16 17.50 -9.61
CA LEU A 569 1.22 16.85 -10.52
C LEU A 569 1.59 17.08 -12.00
N ARG A 570 2.16 18.24 -12.34
CA ARG A 570 2.73 18.48 -13.68
C ARG A 570 3.99 17.67 -13.95
N ASP A 571 4.72 17.25 -12.94
CA ASP A 571 5.91 16.43 -13.09
C ASP A 571 5.57 14.93 -13.01
N ASN A 572 4.99 14.40 -14.08
CA ASN A 572 4.67 12.97 -14.22
C ASN A 572 3.64 12.48 -13.17
N ILE A 573 2.69 13.35 -12.80
CA ILE A 573 1.67 13.03 -11.80
C ILE A 573 2.34 12.44 -10.54
N ASN A 574 3.33 13.19 -10.00
CA ASN A 574 4.09 12.82 -8.82
C ASN A 574 3.25 12.97 -7.55
N THR A 575 2.37 12.00 -7.33
CA THR A 575 1.49 11.97 -6.16
C THR A 575 2.23 11.89 -4.82
N PRO A 576 3.39 11.18 -4.67
CA PRO A 576 4.19 11.25 -3.44
C PRO A 576 4.60 12.68 -3.07
N ALA A 577 5.18 13.43 -4.01
CA ALA A 577 5.59 14.81 -3.76
C ALA A 577 4.40 15.73 -3.44
N ALA A 578 3.24 15.53 -4.08
CA ALA A 578 2.02 16.23 -3.75
C ALA A 578 1.55 15.93 -2.31
N MET A 579 1.62 14.66 -1.88
CA MET A 579 1.28 14.26 -0.51
C MET A 579 2.28 14.79 0.52
N ASP A 580 3.55 14.95 0.18
CA ASP A 580 4.55 15.57 1.06
C ASP A 580 4.29 17.08 1.22
N ALA A 581 3.94 17.78 0.15
CA ALA A 581 3.52 19.19 0.24
C ALA A 581 2.28 19.37 1.12
N ILE A 582 1.29 18.45 1.04
CA ILE A 582 0.13 18.40 1.93
C ILE A 582 0.55 18.15 3.38
N ALA A 583 1.47 17.23 3.64
CA ALA A 583 1.97 16.95 5.00
C ALA A 583 2.65 18.17 5.62
N ASP A 584 3.37 18.95 4.84
CA ASP A 584 4.00 20.18 5.31
C ASP A 584 2.96 21.28 5.60
N LEU A 585 1.87 21.35 4.81
CA LEU A 585 0.74 22.23 5.15
C LEU A 585 0.08 21.82 6.48
N ILE A 586 -0.13 20.52 6.68
CA ILE A 586 -0.69 19.98 7.93
C ILE A 586 0.17 20.38 9.13
N LYS A 587 1.50 20.23 9.04
CA LYS A 587 2.44 20.69 10.09
C LYS A 587 2.30 22.18 10.36
N ALA A 588 2.15 23.01 9.31
CA ALA A 588 1.99 24.46 9.47
C ALA A 588 0.67 24.83 10.15
N VAL A 589 -0.43 24.14 9.80
CA VAL A 589 -1.73 24.33 10.46
C VAL A 589 -1.66 23.93 11.93
N ASN A 590 -1.07 22.77 12.24
CA ASN A 590 -0.90 22.33 13.64
C ASN A 590 -0.07 23.34 14.45
N LYS A 591 1.06 23.82 13.88
CA LYS A 591 1.89 24.85 14.52
C LYS A 591 1.12 26.16 14.73
N TYR A 592 0.26 26.56 13.79
CA TYR A 592 -0.61 27.73 13.95
C TYR A 592 -1.61 27.54 15.10
N LEU A 593 -2.23 26.35 15.18
CA LEU A 593 -3.15 26.02 16.28
C LEU A 593 -2.47 25.96 17.65
N GLU A 594 -1.20 25.51 17.71
CA GLU A 594 -0.40 25.49 18.93
C GLU A 594 -0.04 26.88 19.43
N LYS A 595 0.15 27.86 18.54
CA LYS A 595 0.51 29.23 18.89
C LYS A 595 -0.68 30.10 19.36
N LYS A 596 -1.91 29.67 19.09
CA LYS A 596 -3.11 30.46 19.32
C LYS A 596 -3.85 29.99 20.57
N ASP A 597 -4.19 30.90 21.43
CA ASP A 597 -5.11 30.64 22.54
C ASP A 597 -6.47 30.16 21.99
N ALA A 598 -7.17 29.39 22.80
CA ALA A 598 -8.50 28.91 22.43
C ALA A 598 -9.43 30.12 22.18
N GLY A 599 -9.88 30.28 20.95
CA GLY A 599 -10.70 31.40 20.48
C GLY A 599 -9.99 32.44 19.63
N ALA A 600 -8.64 32.39 19.51
CA ALA A 600 -7.88 33.36 18.70
C ALA A 600 -7.61 32.87 17.25
N ALA A 601 -7.74 31.58 16.95
CA ALA A 601 -7.56 31.07 15.60
C ALA A 601 -8.68 31.54 14.65
N ARG A 602 -8.41 31.67 13.37
CA ARG A 602 -9.36 32.13 12.35
C ARG A 602 -10.04 30.96 11.64
N PRO A 603 -11.37 30.71 11.87
CA PRO A 603 -12.08 29.56 11.34
C PRO A 603 -12.04 29.46 9.81
N MET A 604 -12.25 30.60 9.12
CA MET A 604 -12.25 30.63 7.65
C MET A 604 -10.91 30.21 7.04
N LEU A 605 -9.79 30.54 7.69
CA LEU A 605 -8.46 30.17 7.24
C LEU A 605 -8.19 28.68 7.44
N LEU A 606 -8.64 28.13 8.57
CA LEU A 606 -8.58 26.69 8.85
C LEU A 606 -9.44 25.89 7.87
N ARG A 607 -10.68 26.34 7.62
CA ARG A 607 -11.56 25.74 6.61
C ARG A 607 -10.95 25.79 5.21
N LYS A 608 -10.30 26.90 4.82
CA LYS A 608 -9.59 27.01 3.54
C LYS A 608 -8.51 25.95 3.40
N ALA A 609 -7.70 25.72 4.43
CA ALA A 609 -6.67 24.69 4.42
C ALA A 609 -7.27 23.29 4.32
N ALA A 610 -8.27 22.98 5.15
CA ALA A 610 -8.93 21.67 5.16
C ALA A 610 -9.67 21.38 3.84
N ALA A 611 -10.37 22.34 3.26
CA ALA A 611 -11.04 22.22 1.98
C ALA A 611 -10.04 21.94 0.84
N TYR A 612 -8.88 22.61 0.83
CA TYR A 612 -7.85 22.35 -0.14
C TYR A 612 -7.29 20.92 -0.03
N VAL A 613 -6.97 20.48 1.19
CA VAL A 613 -6.50 19.09 1.42
C VAL A 613 -7.56 18.10 0.96
N THR A 614 -8.84 18.29 1.36
CA THR A 614 -9.95 17.43 0.94
C THR A 614 -10.08 17.36 -0.57
N ARG A 615 -9.98 18.51 -1.28
CA ARG A 615 -10.05 18.56 -2.74
C ARG A 615 -8.97 17.69 -3.38
N ILE A 616 -7.72 17.77 -2.92
CA ILE A 616 -6.63 16.96 -3.50
C ILE A 616 -6.83 15.47 -3.19
N LEU A 617 -7.27 15.12 -1.97
CA LEU A 617 -7.60 13.74 -1.62
C LEU A 617 -8.78 13.21 -2.46
N SER A 618 -9.76 14.05 -2.78
CA SER A 618 -10.88 13.69 -3.66
C SER A 618 -10.42 13.46 -5.11
N VAL A 619 -9.51 14.30 -5.61
CA VAL A 619 -8.86 14.09 -6.93
C VAL A 619 -8.16 12.73 -6.98
N PHE A 620 -7.51 12.31 -5.89
CA PHE A 620 -6.87 10.98 -5.83
C PHE A 620 -7.87 9.84 -5.56
N GLY A 621 -9.16 10.14 -5.34
CA GLY A 621 -10.19 9.16 -5.00
C GLY A 621 -10.03 8.56 -3.59
N ILE A 622 -9.33 9.26 -2.68
CA ILE A 622 -9.17 8.86 -1.27
C ILE A 622 -10.38 9.27 -0.45
N VAL A 623 -11.06 10.35 -0.85
CA VAL A 623 -12.27 10.86 -0.23
C VAL A 623 -13.37 10.86 -1.29
N ASP A 624 -14.47 10.16 -0.98
CA ASP A 624 -15.69 10.18 -1.77
C ASP A 624 -16.73 11.06 -1.08
N GLY A 625 -17.49 11.83 -1.87
CA GLY A 625 -18.61 12.62 -1.36
C GLY A 625 -18.73 14.01 -1.98
N PRO A 626 -19.76 14.75 -1.60
CA PRO A 626 -20.00 16.11 -2.09
C PRO A 626 -18.85 17.05 -1.70
N SER A 627 -18.50 17.95 -2.59
CA SER A 627 -17.38 18.90 -2.44
C SER A 627 -17.53 19.92 -1.30
N ASP A 628 -18.66 19.95 -0.62
CA ASP A 628 -18.98 20.82 0.51
C ASP A 628 -18.56 20.24 1.86
N ARG A 629 -18.25 18.95 1.92
CA ARG A 629 -17.76 18.30 3.15
C ARG A 629 -16.24 18.30 3.22
N THR A 630 -15.70 18.52 4.39
CA THR A 630 -14.26 18.47 4.66
C THR A 630 -13.89 17.18 5.38
N GLY A 631 -12.81 16.54 4.93
CA GLY A 631 -12.23 15.37 5.59
C GLY A 631 -12.80 14.03 5.15
N PHE A 632 -12.49 12.99 5.91
CA PHE A 632 -13.01 11.64 5.68
C PHE A 632 -14.46 11.57 6.14
N THR A 633 -15.38 11.53 5.21
CA THR A 633 -16.76 11.13 5.51
C THR A 633 -16.78 9.62 5.70
N GLU A 634 -16.75 9.16 6.94
CA GLU A 634 -17.23 7.80 7.18
C GLU A 634 -18.71 7.76 6.80
N ALA A 635 -19.11 6.67 6.15
CA ALA A 635 -20.52 6.40 5.88
C ALA A 635 -21.24 6.16 7.22
N SER A 636 -21.41 7.23 8.00
CA SER A 636 -22.31 7.23 9.14
C SER A 636 -23.71 7.05 8.54
N THR A 637 -24.34 5.94 8.90
CA THR A 637 -25.75 5.67 8.69
C THR A 637 -26.56 6.97 8.80
N SER A 638 -27.43 7.23 7.87
CA SER A 638 -28.21 8.46 7.63
C SER A 638 -28.91 9.07 8.86
N ALA A 639 -28.89 8.43 10.03
CA ALA A 639 -29.42 8.90 11.30
C ALA A 639 -28.45 9.83 12.09
N ALA A 640 -27.13 9.76 11.88
CA ALA A 640 -26.16 10.60 12.60
C ALA A 640 -25.95 11.99 11.98
N ALA A 641 -26.39 12.22 10.75
CA ALA A 641 -26.21 13.49 10.03
C ALA A 641 -27.05 14.67 10.61
N ASN A 642 -28.05 14.39 11.47
CA ASN A 642 -28.95 15.41 12.07
C ASN A 642 -28.83 15.53 13.60
N ASP A 643 -27.81 14.88 14.21
CA ASP A 643 -27.65 14.93 15.68
C ASP A 643 -26.77 16.13 16.09
N GLU A 644 -27.34 17.34 16.12
CA GLU A 644 -26.67 18.55 16.64
C GLU A 644 -26.44 18.49 18.15
N MET A 645 -27.17 17.64 18.88
CA MET A 645 -27.10 17.53 20.35
C MET A 645 -25.86 16.80 20.82
N GLY A 646 -25.41 15.74 20.12
CA GLY A 646 -24.26 14.93 20.50
C GLY A 646 -22.98 15.74 20.65
N PRO A 647 -22.53 16.52 19.66
CA PRO A 647 -21.37 17.41 19.80
C PRO A 647 -21.48 18.40 20.97
N ARG A 648 -22.65 19.02 21.17
CA ARG A 648 -22.87 19.95 22.27
C ARG A 648 -22.80 19.29 23.66
N CYS A 649 -23.27 18.04 23.78
CA CYS A 649 -23.12 17.25 24.99
C CYS A 649 -21.65 16.96 25.31
N LEU A 650 -20.84 16.64 24.29
CA LEU A 650 -19.41 16.39 24.45
C LEU A 650 -18.62 17.64 24.81
N ASP A 651 -18.99 18.81 24.27
CA ASP A 651 -18.40 20.11 24.67
C ASP A 651 -18.64 20.42 26.16
N VAL A 652 -19.88 20.22 26.63
CA VAL A 652 -20.22 20.37 28.05
C VAL A 652 -19.47 19.35 28.90
N PHE A 653 -19.35 18.11 28.42
CA PHE A 653 -18.65 17.05 29.13
C PHE A 653 -17.16 17.35 29.30
N ALA A 654 -16.49 17.80 28.24
CA ALA A 654 -15.08 18.18 28.26
C ALA A 654 -14.87 19.37 29.21
N ALA A 655 -15.70 20.41 29.10
CA ALA A 655 -15.61 21.60 29.96
C ALA A 655 -15.81 21.29 31.45
N PHE A 656 -16.81 20.45 31.79
CA PHE A 656 -17.05 20.04 33.17
C PHE A 656 -15.89 19.23 33.76
N ARG A 657 -15.38 18.25 32.98
CA ARG A 657 -14.21 17.49 33.43
C ARG A 657 -13.00 18.39 33.67
N ASP A 658 -12.75 19.38 32.82
CA ASP A 658 -11.62 20.29 32.95
C ASP A 658 -11.78 21.20 34.20
N GLU A 659 -13.00 21.69 34.47
CA GLU A 659 -13.31 22.43 35.69
C GLU A 659 -12.99 21.59 36.94
N ILE A 660 -13.47 20.34 36.99
CA ILE A 660 -13.22 19.43 38.12
C ILE A 660 -11.72 19.11 38.24
N ARG A 661 -11.02 18.89 37.15
CA ARG A 661 -9.58 18.62 37.13
C ARG A 661 -8.75 19.84 37.64
N ALA A 662 -9.15 21.06 37.25
CA ALA A 662 -8.52 22.29 37.72
C ALA A 662 -8.72 22.46 39.21
N MET A 663 -9.94 22.26 39.74
CA MET A 663 -10.26 22.30 41.14
C MET A 663 -9.45 21.29 41.98
N ALA A 664 -9.30 20.04 41.48
CA ALA A 664 -8.49 19.01 42.12
C ALA A 664 -7.00 19.39 42.15
N LYS A 665 -6.45 19.98 41.08
CA LYS A 665 -5.06 20.46 41.05
C LYS A 665 -4.79 21.61 42.01
N SER A 666 -5.73 22.53 42.13
CA SER A 666 -5.63 23.68 43.04
C SER A 666 -5.99 23.36 44.48
N LYS A 667 -6.39 22.10 44.77
CA LYS A 667 -6.85 21.67 46.11
C LYS A 667 -8.00 22.52 46.64
N THR A 668 -8.96 22.85 45.76
CA THR A 668 -10.15 23.65 46.07
C THR A 668 -11.05 22.91 47.08
N ASP A 669 -11.81 23.66 47.90
CA ASP A 669 -12.74 23.11 48.91
C ASP A 669 -13.79 22.17 48.22
N HIS A 670 -14.13 21.08 48.89
CA HIS A 670 -15.12 20.09 48.41
C HIS A 670 -16.51 20.73 48.20
N LYS A 671 -16.85 21.81 48.90
CA LYS A 671 -18.09 22.59 48.69
C LYS A 671 -18.13 23.23 47.32
N ASP A 672 -16.99 23.74 46.84
CA ASP A 672 -16.91 24.34 45.52
C ASP A 672 -17.01 23.31 44.41
N VAL A 673 -16.45 22.11 44.62
CA VAL A 673 -16.61 20.96 43.71
C VAL A 673 -18.08 20.52 43.65
N ALA A 674 -18.77 20.46 44.79
CA ALA A 674 -20.19 20.16 44.82
C ALA A 674 -21.02 21.25 44.12
N ALA A 675 -20.67 22.54 44.31
CA ALA A 675 -21.30 23.66 43.61
C ALA A 675 -21.10 23.60 42.08
N ALA A 676 -19.93 23.15 41.59
CA ALA A 676 -19.71 22.88 40.15
C ALA A 676 -20.65 21.78 39.61
N CYS A 677 -20.85 20.71 40.36
CA CYS A 677 -21.80 19.68 40.02
C CYS A 677 -23.24 20.18 39.93
N ASP A 678 -23.61 21.08 40.81
CA ASP A 678 -24.95 21.68 40.82
C ASP A 678 -25.12 22.69 39.69
N ARG A 679 -24.10 23.52 39.36
CA ARG A 679 -24.11 24.39 38.15
C ARG A 679 -24.30 23.57 36.87
N LEU A 680 -23.61 22.47 36.73
CA LEU A 680 -23.79 21.58 35.56
C LEU A 680 -25.24 21.10 35.45
N ARG A 681 -25.83 20.64 36.57
CA ARG A 681 -27.24 20.15 36.61
C ARG A 681 -28.25 21.27 36.35
N ASP A 682 -28.12 22.38 37.07
CA ASP A 682 -29.20 23.38 37.18
C ASP A 682 -29.13 24.50 36.14
N GLN A 683 -27.96 24.66 35.49
CA GLN A 683 -27.76 25.66 34.45
C GLN A 683 -27.36 25.02 33.13
N THR A 684 -26.16 24.46 33.01
CA THR A 684 -25.55 24.06 31.75
C THR A 684 -26.36 22.98 31.01
N LEU A 685 -26.84 21.95 31.70
CA LEU A 685 -27.65 20.89 31.08
C LEU A 685 -29.07 21.36 30.76
N LYS A 686 -29.65 22.28 31.57
CA LYS A 686 -30.95 22.90 31.24
C LYS A 686 -30.88 23.73 29.97
N ASP A 687 -29.77 24.42 29.72
CA ASP A 687 -29.55 25.21 28.51
C ASP A 687 -29.46 24.30 27.26
N LEU A 688 -29.09 23.03 27.46
CA LEU A 688 -29.13 21.97 26.43
C LEU A 688 -30.51 21.29 26.31
N GLY A 689 -31.50 21.67 27.12
CA GLY A 689 -32.77 21.00 27.18
C GLY A 689 -32.76 19.66 27.92
N VAL A 690 -31.72 19.38 28.72
CA VAL A 690 -31.54 18.12 29.47
C VAL A 690 -31.80 18.38 30.96
N GLN A 691 -32.63 17.56 31.57
CA GLN A 691 -32.89 17.58 33.00
C GLN A 691 -32.34 16.30 33.65
N LEU A 692 -31.58 16.47 34.75
CA LEU A 692 -31.10 15.38 35.57
C LEU A 692 -32.05 15.16 36.74
N GLU A 693 -32.50 13.91 36.95
CA GLU A 693 -33.34 13.51 38.07
C GLU A 693 -32.64 12.40 38.87
N GLY A 694 -32.69 12.47 40.18
CA GLY A 694 -32.20 11.44 41.08
C GLY A 694 -31.47 11.96 42.29
N THR A 695 -31.62 11.26 43.43
CA THR A 695 -30.91 11.45 44.69
C THR A 695 -30.20 10.15 45.06
N ASN A 696 -28.98 10.29 45.63
CA ASN A 696 -28.19 9.17 46.18
C ASN A 696 -27.87 8.00 45.21
N GLY A 697 -27.00 8.29 44.23
CA GLY A 697 -26.26 7.25 43.50
C GLY A 697 -26.85 6.78 42.17
N THR A 698 -28.11 7.06 41.85
CA THR A 698 -28.69 6.81 40.52
C THR A 698 -29.18 8.11 39.91
N VAL A 699 -28.39 8.64 38.96
CA VAL A 699 -28.76 9.87 38.23
C VAL A 699 -29.35 9.41 36.88
N ARG A 700 -30.57 9.85 36.57
CA ARG A 700 -31.23 9.69 35.29
C ARG A 700 -31.41 11.03 34.63
N TRP A 701 -31.41 11.05 33.31
CA TRP A 701 -31.66 12.24 32.52
C TRP A 701 -32.97 12.11 31.71
N ARG A 702 -33.59 13.21 31.42
CA ARG A 702 -34.72 13.33 30.46
C ARG A 702 -34.58 14.62 29.67
N LEU A 703 -35.15 14.65 28.47
CA LEU A 703 -35.28 15.88 27.70
C LEU A 703 -36.46 16.71 28.16
N ALA A 704 -36.27 18.02 28.15
CA ALA A 704 -37.35 18.99 28.48
C ALA A 704 -38.42 18.98 27.39
N ASP A 705 -38.03 18.74 26.12
CA ASP A 705 -38.97 18.51 25.00
C ASP A 705 -39.10 17.00 24.73
N LEU A 706 -40.28 16.46 25.04
CA LEU A 706 -40.61 15.07 24.87
C LEU A 706 -40.69 14.64 23.38
N ALA A 707 -40.75 15.57 22.43
CA ALA A 707 -40.81 15.29 21.00
C ALA A 707 -39.42 15.10 20.39
N ALA A 708 -38.35 15.58 21.01
CA ALA A 708 -36.97 15.44 20.59
C ALA A 708 -36.42 14.09 21.09
N LYS A 709 -36.22 13.10 20.21
CA LYS A 709 -35.49 11.87 20.55
C LYS A 709 -34.03 12.05 20.21
N PRO A 710 -33.10 11.99 21.20
CA PRO A 710 -31.66 11.99 20.90
C PRO A 710 -31.30 10.69 20.19
N SER A 711 -30.21 10.72 19.45
CA SER A 711 -29.64 9.48 18.88
C SER A 711 -29.21 8.52 20.00
N ASP A 712 -29.11 7.24 19.69
CA ASP A 712 -28.58 6.25 20.66
C ASP A 712 -27.17 6.65 21.12
N THR A 713 -26.36 7.25 20.23
CA THR A 713 -25.02 7.75 20.54
C THR A 713 -25.07 8.92 21.53
N THR A 714 -25.93 9.92 21.30
CA THR A 714 -26.13 11.04 22.21
C THR A 714 -26.66 10.59 23.56
N SER A 715 -27.58 9.63 23.60
CA SER A 715 -28.08 9.02 24.82
C SER A 715 -26.93 8.41 25.67
N ARG A 716 -26.03 7.69 25.05
CA ARG A 716 -24.83 7.12 25.71
C ARG A 716 -23.88 8.20 26.23
N TYR A 717 -23.73 9.33 25.53
CA TYR A 717 -22.94 10.47 26.04
C TYR A 717 -23.59 11.10 27.29
N LEU A 718 -24.89 11.26 27.30
CA LEU A 718 -25.63 11.77 28.45
C LEU A 718 -25.58 10.83 29.65
N ASP A 719 -25.67 9.51 29.43
CA ASP A 719 -25.51 8.50 30.47
C ASP A 719 -24.12 8.58 31.13
N ALA A 720 -23.07 8.68 30.31
CA ALA A 720 -21.70 8.80 30.80
C ALA A 720 -21.44 10.10 31.55
N LEU A 721 -22.00 11.24 31.07
CA LEU A 721 -21.90 12.54 31.75
C LEU A 721 -22.63 12.54 33.11
N ALA A 722 -23.81 11.95 33.14
CA ALA A 722 -24.60 11.81 34.36
C ALA A 722 -23.88 10.91 35.38
N ALA A 723 -23.30 9.81 34.96
CA ALA A 723 -22.53 8.91 35.82
C ALA A 723 -21.26 9.59 36.37
N PHE A 724 -20.46 10.26 35.52
CA PHE A 724 -19.27 10.97 35.95
C PHE A 724 -19.58 12.12 36.94
N ARG A 725 -20.65 12.90 36.65
CA ARG A 725 -21.13 13.88 37.61
C ARG A 725 -21.48 13.24 38.94
N GLY A 726 -22.20 12.11 38.95
CA GLY A 726 -22.58 11.40 40.17
C GLY A 726 -21.35 10.91 40.96
N GLU A 727 -20.34 10.39 40.31
CA GLU A 727 -19.05 9.98 40.90
C GLU A 727 -18.34 11.19 41.58
N VAL A 728 -18.20 12.32 40.85
CA VAL A 728 -17.58 13.56 41.40
C VAL A 728 -18.35 14.12 42.58
N CYS A 729 -19.70 14.14 42.50
CA CYS A 729 -20.53 14.57 43.64
C CYS A 729 -20.32 13.69 44.87
N ALA A 730 -20.28 12.39 44.72
CA ALA A 730 -20.04 11.46 45.81
C ALA A 730 -18.66 11.67 46.45
N MET A 731 -17.64 11.91 45.65
CA MET A 731 -16.29 12.26 46.11
C MET A 731 -16.27 13.59 46.86
N ALA A 732 -16.99 14.60 46.38
CA ALA A 732 -17.10 15.89 47.07
C ALA A 732 -17.81 15.78 48.45
N VAL A 733 -18.86 14.97 48.53
CA VAL A 733 -19.57 14.67 49.79
C VAL A 733 -18.69 13.88 50.77
N ALA A 734 -17.91 12.92 50.26
CA ALA A 734 -16.98 12.13 51.08
C ALA A 734 -15.68 12.85 51.46
N ALA A 735 -15.48 14.08 50.98
CA ALA A 735 -14.24 14.87 51.17
C ALA A 735 -13.01 14.07 50.68
N ALA A 736 -13.12 13.46 49.50
CA ALA A 736 -12.08 12.62 48.90
C ALA A 736 -10.79 13.41 48.58
N GLU A 737 -9.65 12.74 48.66
CA GLU A 737 -8.37 13.38 48.38
C GLU A 737 -8.29 13.85 46.92
N PRO A 738 -7.65 14.98 46.59
CA PRO A 738 -7.53 15.51 45.23
C PRO A 738 -6.97 14.50 44.21
N ARG A 739 -6.14 13.59 44.69
CA ARG A 739 -5.57 12.51 43.88
C ARG A 739 -6.65 11.53 43.37
N GLU A 740 -7.66 11.27 44.16
CA GLU A 740 -8.77 10.37 43.80
C GLU A 740 -9.67 11.01 42.74
N VAL A 741 -9.91 12.31 42.87
CA VAL A 741 -10.67 13.10 41.87
C VAL A 741 -9.92 13.17 40.53
N LEU A 742 -8.59 13.36 40.56
CA LEU A 742 -7.76 13.30 39.32
C LEU A 742 -7.81 11.92 38.68
N ALA A 743 -7.74 10.86 39.49
CA ALA A 743 -7.85 9.49 38.99
C ALA A 743 -9.22 9.21 38.32
N ALA A 744 -10.30 9.77 38.85
CA ALA A 744 -11.62 9.69 38.21
C ALA A 744 -11.66 10.42 36.84
N CYS A 745 -11.06 11.61 36.77
CA CYS A 745 -10.93 12.34 35.51
C CYS A 745 -10.09 11.58 34.46
N ASP A 746 -9.05 10.85 34.88
CA ASP A 746 -8.21 10.05 34.00
C ASP A 746 -8.92 8.77 33.59
N ARG A 747 -9.65 8.07 34.49
CA ARG A 747 -10.51 6.92 34.11
C ARG A 747 -11.58 7.31 33.09
N LEU A 748 -12.21 8.45 33.26
CA LEU A 748 -13.17 8.97 32.28
C LEU A 748 -12.54 9.09 30.90
N ARG A 749 -11.36 9.73 30.81
CA ARG A 749 -10.64 9.96 29.54
C ARG A 749 -10.17 8.64 28.90
N ASP A 750 -9.55 7.77 29.69
CA ASP A 750 -8.79 6.62 29.19
C ASP A 750 -9.63 5.33 29.10
N GLN A 751 -10.82 5.30 29.69
CA GLN A 751 -11.72 4.15 29.69
C GLN A 751 -13.11 4.51 29.17
N THR A 752 -13.90 5.30 29.91
CA THR A 752 -15.32 5.53 29.59
C THR A 752 -15.53 6.18 28.23
N LEU A 753 -14.78 7.25 27.93
CA LEU A 753 -14.91 7.96 26.66
C LEU A 753 -14.35 7.15 25.49
N VAL A 754 -13.33 6.34 25.72
CA VAL A 754 -12.77 5.43 24.72
C VAL A 754 -13.82 4.42 24.23
N GLU A 755 -14.61 3.82 25.16
CA GLU A 755 -15.69 2.88 24.78
C GLU A 755 -16.83 3.58 24.01
N LEU A 756 -16.95 4.89 24.15
CA LEU A 756 -17.93 5.71 23.42
C LEU A 756 -17.40 6.24 22.07
N GLY A 757 -16.18 5.89 21.68
CA GLY A 757 -15.56 6.41 20.47
C GLY A 757 -15.12 7.87 20.57
N VAL A 758 -14.86 8.37 21.79
CA VAL A 758 -14.48 9.76 22.05
C VAL A 758 -13.07 9.82 22.60
N ARG A 759 -12.16 10.42 21.85
CA ARG A 759 -10.79 10.74 22.28
C ARG A 759 -10.80 12.11 22.97
N LEU A 760 -10.34 12.18 24.20
CA LEU A 760 -10.18 13.43 24.95
C LEU A 760 -8.69 13.75 25.11
N GLU A 761 -8.24 14.87 24.58
CA GLU A 761 -6.86 15.34 24.64
C GLU A 761 -6.69 16.52 25.59
N ASP A 762 -5.89 16.35 26.62
CA ASP A 762 -5.51 17.43 27.53
C ASP A 762 -4.50 18.38 26.85
N ARG A 763 -4.80 19.69 26.81
CA ARG A 763 -3.86 20.69 26.30
C ARG A 763 -3.09 21.37 27.48
N PRO A 764 -1.88 21.90 27.19
CA PRO A 764 -1.06 22.59 28.23
C PRO A 764 -1.79 23.72 28.97
N GLU A 765 -2.71 24.39 28.28
CA GLU A 765 -3.50 25.51 28.80
C GLU A 765 -4.69 25.11 29.71
N GLY A 766 -4.88 23.81 29.94
CA GLY A 766 -5.91 23.30 30.85
C GLY A 766 -7.28 23.07 30.23
N LYS A 767 -7.46 23.27 28.92
CA LYS A 767 -8.70 22.93 28.21
C LYS A 767 -8.50 21.64 27.40
N ALA A 768 -9.37 20.64 27.65
CA ALA A 768 -9.37 19.41 26.84
C ALA A 768 -10.14 19.63 25.54
N VAL A 769 -9.69 18.93 24.51
CA VAL A 769 -10.35 18.86 23.20
C VAL A 769 -10.78 17.43 22.94
N TRP A 770 -12.04 17.23 22.57
CA TRP A 770 -12.55 15.93 22.21
C TRP A 770 -12.62 15.74 20.69
N LYS A 771 -12.49 14.49 20.27
CA LYS A 771 -12.56 14.04 18.89
C LYS A 771 -13.28 12.69 18.84
N LEU A 772 -13.96 12.40 17.75
CA LEU A 772 -14.48 11.05 17.50
C LEU A 772 -13.37 10.19 16.88
N ASP A 773 -13.18 8.99 17.45
CA ASP A 773 -12.17 8.05 16.96
C ASP A 773 -12.62 6.61 17.15
N ASP A 774 -11.93 5.64 16.51
CA ASP A 774 -12.24 4.23 16.65
C ASP A 774 -11.87 3.73 18.05
N PRO A 775 -12.83 3.16 18.81
CA PRO A 775 -12.57 2.61 20.13
C PRO A 775 -11.47 1.53 20.17
N ALA A 776 -11.40 0.68 19.11
CA ALA A 776 -10.40 -0.38 19.03
C ALA A 776 -8.99 0.19 18.87
N ALA A 777 -8.82 1.16 17.96
CA ALA A 777 -7.54 1.85 17.75
C ALA A 777 -7.08 2.62 19.00
N MET A 778 -8.01 3.28 19.69
CA MET A 778 -7.70 3.99 20.94
C MET A 778 -7.25 3.05 22.06
N ARG A 779 -7.90 1.88 22.22
CA ARG A 779 -7.49 0.86 23.19
C ARG A 779 -6.09 0.34 22.90
N GLU A 780 -5.80 0.05 21.64
CA GLU A 780 -4.46 -0.39 21.22
C GLU A 780 -3.39 0.67 21.52
N GLU A 781 -3.67 1.94 21.23
CA GLU A 781 -2.73 3.04 21.53
C GLU A 781 -2.49 3.21 23.03
N ILE A 782 -3.54 3.17 23.84
CA ILE A 782 -3.43 3.27 25.30
C ILE A 782 -2.63 2.10 25.85
N ALA A 783 -2.89 0.88 25.39
CA ALA A 783 -2.15 -0.33 25.75
C ALA A 783 -0.67 -0.21 25.34
N ALA A 784 -0.39 0.27 24.12
CA ALA A 784 0.97 0.48 23.64
C ALA A 784 1.72 1.53 24.49
N ARG A 785 1.08 2.66 24.84
CA ARG A 785 1.65 3.68 25.74
C ARG A 785 1.93 3.11 27.12
N ALA A 786 1.01 2.32 27.67
CA ALA A 786 1.18 1.67 28.95
C ALA A 786 2.37 0.69 28.91
N ALA A 787 2.51 -0.10 27.86
CA ALA A 787 3.63 -1.04 27.67
C ALA A 787 4.98 -0.30 27.57
N VAL A 788 5.05 0.79 26.83
CA VAL A 788 6.26 1.65 26.73
C VAL A 788 6.61 2.25 28.09
N ALA A 789 5.62 2.78 28.83
CA ALA A 789 5.83 3.34 30.15
C ALA A 789 6.30 2.28 31.15
N ALA A 790 5.70 1.07 31.14
CA ALA A 790 6.11 -0.08 31.95
C ALA A 790 7.55 -0.52 31.63
N SER A 791 7.91 -0.59 30.34
CA SER A 791 9.27 -0.91 29.90
C SER A 791 10.30 0.13 30.37
N ALA A 792 9.95 1.42 30.27
CA ALA A 792 10.82 2.50 30.76
C ALA A 792 10.99 2.47 32.28
N ALA A 793 9.89 2.26 33.02
CA ALA A 793 9.91 2.09 34.47
C ALA A 793 10.77 0.90 34.90
N ARG A 794 10.62 -0.23 34.20
CA ARG A 794 11.43 -1.45 34.41
C ARG A 794 12.91 -1.18 34.20
N LYS A 795 13.29 -0.57 33.06
CA LYS A 795 14.72 -0.23 32.79
C LYS A 795 15.30 0.72 33.83
N LYS A 796 14.49 1.69 34.31
CA LYS A 796 14.93 2.60 35.37
C LYS A 796 15.17 1.86 36.68
N LEU A 797 14.33 0.91 37.00
CA LEU A 797 14.42 0.09 38.22
C LEU A 797 15.59 -0.91 38.13
N GLU A 798 15.77 -1.58 36.97
CA GLU A 798 16.91 -2.43 36.67
C GLU A 798 18.24 -1.66 36.87
N GLY A 799 18.32 -0.46 36.30
CA GLY A 799 19.52 0.38 36.48
C GLY A 799 19.72 0.89 37.94
N ALA A 800 18.66 0.99 38.74
CA ALA A 800 18.77 1.28 40.17
C ALA A 800 19.27 0.08 40.96
N VAL A 801 18.72 -1.12 40.69
CA VAL A 801 19.17 -2.39 41.29
C VAL A 801 20.65 -2.61 41.01
N ASP A 802 21.07 -2.48 39.73
CA ASP A 802 22.48 -2.70 39.32
C ASP A 802 23.47 -1.75 40.02
N ARG A 803 23.11 -0.47 40.12
CA ARG A 803 23.98 0.50 40.82
C ARG A 803 24.13 0.19 42.30
N LYS A 804 22.97 -0.07 42.96
CA LYS A 804 22.98 -0.37 44.42
C LYS A 804 23.61 -1.72 44.71
N ALA A 805 23.40 -2.74 43.89
CA ALA A 805 24.06 -4.07 44.01
C ALA A 805 25.56 -3.96 43.86
N LYS A 806 26.08 -3.21 42.87
CA LYS A 806 27.52 -2.98 42.70
C LYS A 806 28.16 -2.19 43.87
N GLU A 807 27.41 -1.25 44.43
CA GLU A 807 27.84 -0.47 45.59
C GLU A 807 27.92 -1.39 46.81
N LEU A 808 26.91 -2.23 47.03
CA LEU A 808 26.91 -3.24 48.11
C LEU A 808 28.03 -4.24 47.96
N GLU A 809 28.20 -4.85 46.77
CA GLU A 809 29.26 -5.82 46.47
C GLU A 809 30.66 -5.24 46.76
N LYS A 810 30.91 -3.97 46.37
CA LYS A 810 32.18 -3.29 46.66
C LYS A 810 32.40 -3.12 48.16
N LEU A 811 31.39 -2.75 48.94
CA LEU A 811 31.52 -2.58 50.41
C LEU A 811 31.63 -3.92 51.13
N GLU A 812 30.91 -4.96 50.68
CA GLU A 812 31.04 -6.31 51.20
C GLU A 812 32.42 -6.92 50.90
N GLY A 813 32.97 -6.66 49.69
CA GLY A 813 34.32 -7.04 49.35
C GLY A 813 35.36 -6.37 50.28
N LEU A 814 35.17 -5.09 50.63
CA LEU A 814 35.99 -4.40 51.60
C LEU A 814 35.81 -4.94 53.04
N ALA A 815 34.61 -5.36 53.41
CA ALA A 815 34.32 -5.96 54.72
C ALA A 815 34.98 -7.35 54.89
N ALA A 816 35.02 -8.14 53.79
CA ALA A 816 35.62 -9.46 53.74
C ALA A 816 37.19 -9.45 53.72
N MET A 817 37.77 -8.27 53.47
CA MET A 817 39.22 -8.15 53.52
C MET A 817 39.77 -8.32 54.95
N PRO A 818 40.93 -8.95 55.11
CA PRO A 818 41.59 -9.08 56.43
C PRO A 818 41.83 -7.67 57.07
N SER A 819 41.85 -7.60 58.40
CA SER A 819 42.11 -6.33 59.09
C SER A 819 43.44 -5.73 58.62
N VAL A 820 43.62 -4.42 58.83
CA VAL A 820 44.84 -3.70 58.40
C VAL A 820 46.06 -4.35 58.97
N GLN A 821 45.99 -4.81 60.23
CA GLN A 821 47.08 -5.51 60.91
C GLN A 821 47.35 -6.91 60.37
N GLU A 822 46.29 -7.70 60.11
CA GLU A 822 46.34 -9.00 59.44
C GLU A 822 46.91 -8.91 58.02
N ALA A 823 46.51 -7.91 57.28
CA ALA A 823 47.01 -7.67 55.91
C ALA A 823 48.50 -7.29 55.87
N LEU A 824 49.01 -6.79 56.96
CA LEU A 824 50.42 -6.41 57.09
C LEU A 824 51.26 -7.41 57.94
N ALA A 825 50.64 -8.47 58.48
CA ALA A 825 51.28 -9.47 59.31
C ALA A 825 52.41 -10.23 58.59
N ASP A 826 52.37 -10.34 57.27
CA ASP A 826 53.43 -10.91 56.44
C ASP A 826 54.71 -10.06 56.40
N LYS A 827 54.60 -8.77 56.70
CA LYS A 827 55.72 -7.80 56.65
C LYS A 827 56.14 -7.31 58.00
N TYR A 828 55.26 -7.30 58.99
CA TYR A 828 55.51 -6.72 60.34
C TYR A 828 54.91 -7.64 61.41
N SER A 829 55.68 -7.84 62.49
CA SER A 829 55.32 -8.80 63.55
C SER A 829 54.63 -8.21 64.76
N GLN A 830 54.73 -6.89 64.99
CA GLN A 830 54.08 -6.20 66.10
C GLN A 830 53.54 -4.83 65.63
N PHE A 831 52.46 -4.39 66.23
CA PHE A 831 51.76 -3.13 66.00
C PHE A 831 51.53 -2.35 67.29
N ASP A 832 51.53 -1.04 67.22
CA ASP A 832 51.23 -0.16 68.33
C ASP A 832 49.76 -0.31 68.77
N SER A 833 49.60 -0.55 70.09
CA SER A 833 48.22 -0.78 70.62
C SER A 833 47.33 0.49 70.62
N SER A 834 47.90 1.69 70.54
CA SER A 834 47.18 2.96 70.60
C SER A 834 46.76 3.49 69.21
N ASN A 835 47.61 3.28 68.18
CA ASN A 835 47.36 3.83 66.84
C ASN A 835 47.43 2.77 65.72
N GLY A 836 47.77 1.52 66.05
CA GLY A 836 47.83 0.40 65.14
C GLY A 836 48.92 0.42 64.08
N GLU A 837 49.92 1.35 64.21
CA GLU A 837 51.10 1.42 63.33
C GLU A 837 52.03 0.25 63.54
N PRO A 838 52.74 -0.31 62.53
CA PRO A 838 53.71 -1.34 62.64
C PRO A 838 54.89 -0.82 63.45
N THR A 839 55.38 -1.60 64.47
CA THR A 839 56.51 -1.28 65.33
C THR A 839 57.74 -2.14 65.13
N HIS A 840 57.51 -3.40 64.64
CA HIS A 840 58.60 -4.35 64.42
C HIS A 840 58.49 -4.96 63.03
N ASP A 841 59.65 -5.28 62.44
CA ASP A 841 59.75 -6.02 61.19
C ASP A 841 59.29 -7.49 61.39
N LYS A 842 59.32 -8.31 60.33
CA LYS A 842 58.86 -9.71 60.36
C LYS A 842 59.77 -10.57 61.25
N GLU A 843 60.98 -10.16 61.39
CA GLU A 843 62.01 -10.86 62.21
C GLU A 843 62.06 -10.40 63.69
N GLY A 844 61.06 -9.47 64.07
CA GLY A 844 60.94 -9.03 65.48
C GLY A 844 61.88 -7.89 65.89
N LYS A 845 62.60 -7.23 64.94
CA LYS A 845 63.47 -6.10 65.19
C LYS A 845 62.73 -4.79 65.16
N LEU A 846 62.95 -3.90 66.11
CA LEU A 846 62.31 -2.58 66.18
C LEU A 846 62.55 -1.74 64.91
N LEU A 847 61.57 -1.13 64.36
CA LEU A 847 61.62 -0.27 63.14
C LEU A 847 62.16 1.10 63.50
N GLU A 848 63.21 1.51 62.83
CA GLU A 848 63.86 2.84 63.03
C GLU A 848 64.17 3.50 61.71
N GLY A 849 64.22 4.87 61.68
CA GLY A 849 64.52 5.70 60.47
C GLY A 849 63.69 5.37 59.25
N LYS A 850 64.38 5.16 58.10
CA LYS A 850 63.72 4.89 56.79
C LYS A 850 62.83 3.65 56.79
N ALA A 851 63.08 2.64 57.62
CA ALA A 851 62.29 1.44 57.77
C ALA A 851 60.96 1.75 58.43
N LYS A 852 60.90 2.62 59.41
CA LYS A 852 59.73 3.13 60.12
C LYS A 852 58.89 3.96 59.19
N ASP A 853 59.44 4.85 58.34
CA ASP A 853 58.74 5.67 57.39
C ASP A 853 58.11 4.81 56.29
N LYS A 854 58.75 3.71 55.86
CA LYS A 854 58.19 2.75 54.91
C LYS A 854 57.03 1.99 55.51
N ALA A 855 57.12 1.51 56.72
CA ALA A 855 56.06 0.79 57.43
C ALA A 855 54.83 1.68 57.66
N ARG A 856 55.03 2.95 57.98
CA ARG A 856 53.92 3.92 58.08
C ARG A 856 53.23 4.16 56.74
N LYS A 857 53.97 4.27 55.65
CA LYS A 857 53.37 4.39 54.34
C LYS A 857 52.61 3.14 53.93
N ASP A 858 53.09 1.93 54.22
CA ASP A 858 52.35 0.68 53.94
C ASP A 858 51.05 0.62 54.77
N PHE A 859 51.10 1.05 56.02
CA PHE A 859 49.93 1.15 56.91
C PHE A 859 48.90 2.19 56.46
N GLU A 860 49.34 3.41 56.13
CA GLU A 860 48.46 4.46 55.54
C GLU A 860 47.81 3.96 54.24
N LYS A 861 48.55 3.23 53.42
CA LYS A 861 48.00 2.64 52.18
C LYS A 861 46.91 1.60 52.44
N ALA A 862 47.13 0.75 53.46
CA ALA A 862 46.20 -0.28 53.87
C ALA A 862 44.88 0.34 54.46
N ILE A 863 45.05 1.41 55.26
CA ILE A 863 43.86 2.21 55.75
C ILE A 863 43.06 2.80 54.63
N LYS A 864 43.73 3.47 53.66
CA LYS A 864 43.05 4.09 52.50
C LYS A 864 42.19 3.14 51.70
N VAL A 865 42.58 1.88 51.62
CA VAL A 865 41.78 0.84 50.90
C VAL A 865 40.44 0.59 51.60
N ARG A 866 40.37 0.66 52.91
CA ARG A 866 39.16 0.39 53.71
C ARG A 866 38.42 1.67 54.12
N GLU A 867 38.95 2.86 53.83
CA GLU A 867 38.38 4.15 54.20
C GLU A 867 36.92 4.32 53.78
N PRO A 868 36.49 3.86 52.55
CA PRO A 868 35.09 3.98 52.15
C PRO A 868 34.12 3.19 53.03
N LEU A 869 34.53 2.01 53.51
CA LEU A 869 33.73 1.18 54.41
C LEU A 869 33.69 1.76 55.82
N SER A 870 34.88 2.12 56.38
CA SER A 870 34.98 2.64 57.73
C SER A 870 34.26 3.99 57.90
N LYS A 871 34.28 4.84 56.86
CA LYS A 871 33.51 6.09 56.85
C LYS A 871 32.01 5.82 56.88
N LYS A 872 31.54 4.89 56.08
CA LYS A 872 30.12 4.56 56.00
C LYS A 872 29.60 3.88 57.27
N LEU A 873 30.38 2.99 57.89
CA LEU A 873 30.03 2.37 59.15
C LEU A 873 30.15 3.30 60.37
N ALA A 874 31.00 4.34 60.28
CA ALA A 874 31.05 5.40 61.31
C ALA A 874 29.84 6.32 61.28
N GLU A 875 29.27 6.57 60.13
CA GLU A 875 28.01 7.34 59.93
C GLU A 875 26.78 6.52 60.32
N ASP A 876 26.76 5.23 59.97
CA ASP A 876 25.65 4.29 60.27
C ASP A 876 26.19 2.86 60.44
N PRO A 877 26.24 2.32 61.67
CA PRO A 877 26.74 0.96 61.94
C PRO A 877 25.99 -0.12 61.22
N GLU A 878 24.71 0.09 60.87
CA GLU A 878 23.82 -0.84 60.15
C GLU A 878 23.78 -0.60 58.62
N ALA A 879 24.64 0.22 58.09
CA ALA A 879 24.62 0.66 56.71
C ALA A 879 24.61 -0.48 55.69
N LEU A 880 25.37 -1.57 55.93
CA LEU A 880 25.41 -2.75 55.03
C LEU A 880 24.09 -3.50 55.02
N ASP A 881 23.47 -3.74 56.19
CA ASP A 881 22.22 -4.47 56.31
C ASP A 881 21.05 -3.66 55.73
N LYS A 882 21.07 -2.33 55.93
CA LYS A 882 20.09 -1.44 55.29
C LYS A 882 20.24 -1.42 53.77
N MET A 883 21.47 -1.44 53.25
CA MET A 883 21.67 -1.53 51.80
C MET A 883 21.26 -2.89 51.24
N ARG A 884 21.48 -3.99 51.95
CA ARG A 884 20.96 -5.33 51.55
C ARG A 884 19.44 -5.28 51.45
N ALA A 885 18.77 -4.80 52.49
CA ALA A 885 17.30 -4.69 52.52
C ALA A 885 16.77 -3.79 51.40
N GLU A 886 17.47 -2.68 51.07
CA GLU A 886 17.11 -1.78 49.97
C GLU A 886 17.26 -2.44 48.60
N VAL A 887 18.37 -3.19 48.36
CA VAL A 887 18.55 -3.95 47.12
C VAL A 887 17.49 -5.03 46.97
N GLU A 888 17.14 -5.72 48.06
CA GLU A 888 16.12 -6.76 48.01
C GLU A 888 14.73 -6.22 47.80
N GLU A 889 14.41 -5.06 48.37
CA GLU A 889 13.13 -4.37 48.10
C GLU A 889 13.04 -3.88 46.66
N LEU A 890 14.12 -3.33 46.07
CA LEU A 890 14.17 -2.94 44.66
C LEU A 890 14.01 -4.14 43.72
N ARG A 891 14.58 -5.31 44.09
CA ARG A 891 14.38 -6.57 43.34
C ARG A 891 12.96 -7.05 43.41
N ARG A 892 12.31 -7.01 44.55
CA ARG A 892 10.87 -7.32 44.70
C ARG A 892 9.97 -6.41 43.89
N GLN A 893 10.30 -5.10 43.82
CA GLN A 893 9.58 -4.15 42.98
C GLN A 893 9.75 -4.46 41.49
N LEU A 894 10.96 -4.92 41.09
CA LEU A 894 11.24 -5.32 39.73
C LEU A 894 10.47 -6.61 39.35
N GLU A 895 10.39 -7.58 40.23
CA GLU A 895 9.59 -8.81 40.05
C GLU A 895 8.10 -8.51 39.91
N LYS A 896 7.56 -7.59 40.71
CA LYS A 896 6.15 -7.15 40.60
C LYS A 896 5.81 -6.45 39.28
N LEU A 897 6.80 -5.81 38.64
CA LEU A 897 6.65 -5.20 37.31
C LEU A 897 6.85 -6.21 36.18
N SER A 898 7.35 -7.42 36.47
CA SER A 898 7.59 -8.48 35.50
C SER A 898 6.49 -9.55 35.51
N ALA A 899 5.69 -9.60 36.56
CA ALA A 899 4.46 -10.39 36.67
C ALA A 899 3.24 -9.60 36.15
#